data_17d121dc764eed377b5147bd1521e7dc
#
_entry.id   17d121dc764eed377b5147bd1521e7dc
#
_cell.length_a   1.000
_cell.length_b   1.000
_cell.length_c   1.000
_cell.angle_alpha   90.00
_cell.angle_beta   90.00
_cell.angle_gamma   90.00
#
_symmetry.space_group_name_H-M   'P 1'
#
loop_
_entity.id
_entity.type
_entity.pdbx_description
1 polymer ?
#
loop_
_entity_poly.entity_id
_entity_poly.type
_entity_poly.pdbx_seq_one_letter_code
_entity_poly.pdbx_strand_id
1 'polypeptide(L)'
;MKTLQISVVLLIILLLGSCKSAVENKIALKDKTWKEGIVSEEFIFETAPYPSCHAATIVETTQGDLVASWFGGTNERDPDVGIWVSKRKNGKWTEGVEVANGIMKEGPRLPTWNPVLYQIPKGDLLLFYKIGPSPSTWWGMLLRSSDGGETWSKPEKLPNDFLGPIKNKPVLLANGTLLSPSSIEGKGGWHLRMESTPDFGKTWIMGDTIGKNQDTINAISAIQPSILFHKKEKLQAIGRTRNRHLFSTFSNDNGKTWSALELLNLPNNNSGTDAVTMKNGEHALIYNHVLPYGDDPKGVRTPLNIAVSKDGVNWNASLVLEDSRIGQYSYPAIIQGSDGMLHCVYTWRRQRIKYVKIDPSKLVSFPIVNGVWPGPTKKIYQVAVCDWMILKRQKLGAFELAKTINSDGIELDMGGLGNRETFDSKLGDPVERQKFLDKSKETGVEISSIAMSGFYAQSFAERETVEKMVNDCIETMKNTNVQIAYLPLGTQCDLVKHPELRAKVIERLRWAGEQVNKIGGVIAVETSLDAAGDKKLLEEIGNRNIKISFNFANAVDNGRDISKELKTLGRDNIAQIHASTTDGVWLQNNKAVNLPEIKKTLDKMQWGGWLIIDRSREENQVHDVKANYGANAAYLKKIFTN
;
A
#
# COMPACT_ATOMS: atom_id res chain seq x y z
N MET A 1 -59.09 12.72 17.19
CA MET A 1 -58.22 11.88 18.02
C MET A 1 -57.77 10.56 17.36
N LYS A 2 -58.63 9.83 16.62
CA LYS A 2 -58.21 8.56 15.95
C LYS A 2 -57.18 8.74 14.80
N THR A 3 -57.22 9.83 14.05
CA THR A 3 -56.29 10.14 12.96
C THR A 3 -54.85 10.49 13.44
N LEU A 4 -54.73 11.09 14.63
CA LEU A 4 -53.43 11.45 15.21
C LEU A 4 -52.69 10.22 15.76
N GLN A 5 -53.44 9.24 16.29
CA GLN A 5 -52.86 7.98 16.79
C GLN A 5 -52.29 7.10 15.66
N ILE A 6 -52.93 7.07 14.48
CA ILE A 6 -52.47 6.29 13.33
C ILE A 6 -51.18 6.88 12.78
N SER A 7 -51.04 8.21 12.69
CA SER A 7 -49.83 8.87 12.24
C SER A 7 -48.61 8.66 13.15
N VAL A 8 -48.81 8.64 14.47
CA VAL A 8 -47.76 8.39 15.45
C VAL A 8 -47.27 6.93 15.40
N VAL A 9 -48.22 5.98 15.24
CA VAL A 9 -47.87 4.53 15.13
C VAL A 9 -47.09 4.26 13.81
N LEU A 10 -47.50 4.88 12.70
CA LEU A 10 -46.75 4.76 11.43
C LEU A 10 -45.33 5.36 11.53
N LEU A 11 -45.17 6.50 12.22
CA LEU A 11 -43.86 7.14 12.42
C LEU A 11 -42.94 6.29 13.31
N ILE A 12 -43.48 5.66 14.35
CA ILE A 12 -42.74 4.74 15.23
C ILE A 12 -42.33 3.46 14.48
N ILE A 13 -43.20 2.90 13.63
CA ILE A 13 -42.89 1.72 12.82
C ILE A 13 -41.81 2.05 11.79
N LEU A 14 -41.84 3.24 11.16
CA LEU A 14 -40.79 3.72 10.24
C LEU A 14 -39.45 3.95 10.97
N LEU A 15 -39.45 4.50 12.17
CA LEU A 15 -38.26 4.68 13.00
C LEU A 15 -37.66 3.35 13.48
N LEU A 16 -38.50 2.38 13.88
CA LEU A 16 -38.04 1.06 14.27
C LEU A 16 -37.56 0.21 13.09
N GLY A 17 -38.17 0.35 11.91
CA GLY A 17 -37.69 -0.25 10.66
C GLY A 17 -36.34 0.33 10.22
N SER A 18 -36.17 1.64 10.31
CA SER A 18 -34.91 2.33 10.00
C SER A 18 -33.78 1.96 10.97
N CYS A 19 -34.07 1.85 12.28
CA CYS A 19 -33.09 1.40 13.26
C CYS A 19 -32.70 -0.08 13.07
N LYS A 20 -33.66 -0.97 12.75
CA LYS A 20 -33.37 -2.38 12.47
C LYS A 20 -32.47 -2.52 11.23
N SER A 21 -32.80 -1.84 10.14
CA SER A 21 -31.98 -1.89 8.91
C SER A 21 -30.59 -1.28 9.11
N ALA A 22 -30.44 -0.24 9.92
CA ALA A 22 -29.14 0.35 10.25
C ALA A 22 -28.29 -0.56 11.14
N VAL A 23 -28.89 -1.31 12.05
CA VAL A 23 -28.20 -2.28 12.91
C VAL A 23 -27.80 -3.52 12.10
N GLU A 24 -28.70 -4.05 11.27
CA GLU A 24 -28.41 -5.19 10.37
C GLU A 24 -27.30 -4.83 9.36
N ASN A 25 -27.32 -3.62 8.79
CA ASN A 25 -26.24 -3.14 7.92
C ASN A 25 -24.89 -2.99 8.66
N LYS A 26 -24.88 -2.53 9.92
CA LYS A 26 -23.66 -2.46 10.73
C LYS A 26 -23.09 -3.84 11.04
N ILE A 27 -23.93 -4.83 11.33
CA ILE A 27 -23.54 -6.21 11.59
C ILE A 27 -23.01 -6.85 10.30
N ALA A 28 -23.70 -6.66 9.17
CA ALA A 28 -23.28 -7.17 7.86
C ALA A 28 -21.93 -6.61 7.37
N LEU A 29 -21.55 -5.39 7.79
CA LEU A 29 -20.28 -4.76 7.43
C LEU A 29 -19.12 -5.15 8.36
N LYS A 30 -19.39 -5.66 9.55
CA LYS A 30 -18.35 -5.95 10.56
C LYS A 30 -17.38 -7.06 10.12
N ASP A 31 -17.90 -8.07 9.45
CA ASP A 31 -17.12 -9.24 8.99
C ASP A 31 -16.88 -9.24 7.49
N LYS A 32 -17.15 -8.11 6.80
CA LYS A 32 -17.01 -8.01 5.36
C LYS A 32 -15.54 -8.00 4.95
N THR A 33 -15.18 -8.90 4.06
CA THR A 33 -13.80 -9.00 3.55
C THR A 33 -13.46 -7.98 2.48
N TRP A 34 -14.46 -7.37 1.83
CA TRP A 34 -14.29 -6.43 0.72
C TRP A 34 -13.55 -7.03 -0.49
N LYS A 35 -13.70 -8.33 -0.73
CA LYS A 35 -13.04 -9.08 -1.82
C LYS A 35 -14.02 -9.64 -2.86
N GLU A 36 -15.31 -9.40 -2.69
CA GLU A 36 -16.35 -9.92 -3.57
C GLU A 36 -16.21 -9.35 -4.98
N GLY A 37 -16.19 -10.23 -5.97
CA GLY A 37 -15.97 -9.89 -7.36
C GLY A 37 -14.54 -10.14 -7.85
N ILE A 38 -13.55 -10.32 -6.98
CA ILE A 38 -12.20 -10.72 -7.42
C ILE A 38 -12.28 -12.14 -7.99
N VAL A 39 -11.91 -12.27 -9.26
CA VAL A 39 -11.87 -13.56 -9.99
C VAL A 39 -10.49 -14.20 -9.87
N SER A 40 -9.45 -13.41 -10.04
CA SER A 40 -8.06 -13.85 -9.89
C SER A 40 -7.14 -12.67 -9.58
N GLU A 41 -6.05 -12.97 -8.91
CA GLU A 41 -4.95 -12.03 -8.66
C GLU A 41 -3.62 -12.75 -8.81
N GLU A 42 -2.66 -12.10 -9.47
CA GLU A 42 -1.34 -12.63 -9.73
C GLU A 42 -0.32 -11.50 -9.90
N PHE A 43 0.96 -11.80 -9.71
CA PHE A 43 2.03 -10.88 -10.11
C PHE A 43 2.33 -11.04 -11.59
N ILE A 44 2.61 -9.92 -12.28
CA ILE A 44 3.05 -9.96 -13.69
C ILE A 44 4.41 -10.65 -13.78
N PHE A 45 5.24 -10.46 -12.78
CA PHE A 45 6.54 -11.12 -12.62
C PHE A 45 6.86 -11.32 -11.13
N GLU A 46 7.56 -12.40 -10.81
CA GLU A 46 8.04 -12.66 -9.44
C GLU A 46 9.41 -12.03 -9.20
N THR A 47 10.27 -12.04 -10.21
CA THR A 47 11.61 -11.47 -10.19
C THR A 47 11.80 -10.53 -11.39
N ALA A 48 12.66 -9.53 -11.24
CA ALA A 48 13.01 -8.60 -12.30
C ALA A 48 14.52 -8.30 -12.25
N PRO A 49 15.14 -7.87 -13.36
CA PRO A 49 16.56 -7.50 -13.40
C PRO A 49 16.87 -6.17 -12.69
N TYR A 50 15.90 -5.59 -12.02
CA TYR A 50 15.99 -4.32 -11.30
C TYR A 50 15.27 -4.42 -9.95
N PRO A 51 15.69 -3.65 -8.92
CA PRO A 51 15.10 -3.72 -7.57
C PRO A 51 13.83 -2.89 -7.41
N SER A 52 13.50 -1.99 -8.35
CA SER A 52 12.37 -1.07 -8.20
C SER A 52 11.59 -0.87 -9.49
N CYS A 53 10.26 -0.89 -9.39
CA CYS A 53 9.35 -0.58 -10.49
C CYS A 53 8.20 0.33 -10.05
N HIS A 54 7.56 1.03 -11.02
CA HIS A 54 6.41 1.89 -10.73
C HIS A 54 5.57 2.22 -11.96
N ALA A 55 4.39 2.86 -11.70
CA ALA A 55 3.52 3.47 -12.70
C ALA A 55 3.04 2.51 -13.80
N ALA A 56 2.35 1.45 -13.38
CA ALA A 56 1.81 0.47 -14.30
C ALA A 56 0.65 1.02 -15.14
N THR A 57 0.55 0.54 -16.38
CA THR A 57 -0.58 0.73 -17.30
C THR A 57 -0.97 -0.60 -17.92
N ILE A 58 -2.21 -0.73 -18.38
CA ILE A 58 -2.73 -1.94 -19.00
C ILE A 58 -3.66 -1.61 -20.17
N VAL A 59 -3.65 -2.45 -21.18
CA VAL A 59 -4.57 -2.37 -22.34
C VAL A 59 -4.92 -3.76 -22.85
N GLU A 60 -6.10 -3.91 -23.47
CA GLU A 60 -6.45 -5.07 -24.26
C GLU A 60 -6.15 -4.77 -25.74
N THR A 61 -5.44 -5.67 -26.40
CA THR A 61 -5.11 -5.55 -27.83
C THR A 61 -6.29 -5.95 -28.71
N THR A 62 -6.21 -5.66 -30.01
CA THR A 62 -7.22 -6.10 -31.01
C THR A 62 -7.35 -7.61 -31.10
N GLN A 63 -6.35 -8.38 -30.67
CA GLN A 63 -6.38 -9.84 -30.61
C GLN A 63 -6.98 -10.39 -29.31
N GLY A 64 -7.30 -9.51 -28.34
CA GLY A 64 -7.84 -9.91 -27.03
C GLY A 64 -6.78 -10.24 -25.98
N ASP A 65 -5.50 -10.12 -26.32
CA ASP A 65 -4.41 -10.24 -25.34
C ASP A 65 -4.32 -9.00 -24.47
N LEU A 66 -3.89 -9.16 -23.22
CA LEU A 66 -3.58 -8.01 -22.36
C LEU A 66 -2.10 -7.65 -22.46
N VAL A 67 -1.81 -6.37 -22.54
CA VAL A 67 -0.45 -5.82 -22.46
C VAL A 67 -0.36 -4.89 -21.27
N ALA A 68 0.66 -5.08 -20.43
CA ALA A 68 0.98 -4.19 -19.33
C ALA A 68 2.36 -3.58 -19.53
N SER A 69 2.53 -2.32 -19.08
CA SER A 69 3.81 -1.62 -19.12
C SER A 69 4.04 -0.87 -17.81
N TRP A 70 5.28 -0.70 -17.44
CA TRP A 70 5.73 0.03 -16.24
C TRP A 70 7.14 0.57 -16.45
N PHE A 71 7.60 1.42 -15.54
CA PHE A 71 9.02 1.73 -15.51
C PHE A 71 9.76 0.94 -14.43
N GLY A 72 11.00 0.57 -14.66
CA GLY A 72 11.85 -0.20 -13.74
C GLY A 72 13.33 0.14 -13.86
N GLY A 73 14.03 0.16 -12.72
CA GLY A 73 15.44 0.47 -12.59
C GLY A 73 15.88 0.38 -11.13
N THR A 74 17.04 0.94 -10.79
CA THR A 74 17.56 0.96 -9.41
C THR A 74 16.62 1.69 -8.47
N ASN A 75 16.27 2.94 -8.75
CA ASN A 75 15.21 3.70 -8.09
C ASN A 75 14.56 4.67 -9.08
N GLU A 76 13.37 5.16 -8.74
CA GLU A 76 12.74 6.26 -9.48
C GLU A 76 13.69 7.47 -9.53
N ARG A 77 13.95 8.03 -10.71
CA ARG A 77 14.89 9.11 -11.06
C ARG A 77 16.31 8.66 -11.40
N ASP A 78 16.68 7.43 -11.16
CA ASP A 78 18.01 6.96 -11.53
C ASP A 78 18.11 6.82 -13.06
N PRO A 79 19.28 7.10 -13.65
CA PRO A 79 19.46 7.08 -15.10
C PRO A 79 19.20 5.72 -15.76
N ASP A 80 19.28 4.63 -15.00
CA ASP A 80 19.06 3.25 -15.49
C ASP A 80 17.58 2.89 -15.66
N VAL A 81 16.65 3.76 -15.21
CA VAL A 81 15.22 3.50 -15.35
C VAL A 81 14.81 3.39 -16.82
N GLY A 82 14.28 2.22 -17.19
CA GLY A 82 13.74 1.90 -18.52
C GLY A 82 12.22 1.65 -18.48
N ILE A 83 11.60 1.57 -19.67
CA ILE A 83 10.19 1.19 -19.87
C ILE A 83 10.14 -0.29 -20.23
N TRP A 84 9.35 -1.03 -19.47
CA TRP A 84 9.20 -2.48 -19.57
C TRP A 84 7.80 -2.84 -20.00
N VAL A 85 7.66 -3.91 -20.78
CA VAL A 85 6.39 -4.44 -21.27
C VAL A 85 6.32 -5.94 -21.02
N SER A 86 5.13 -6.43 -20.64
CA SER A 86 4.78 -7.85 -20.58
C SER A 86 3.41 -8.06 -21.21
N LYS A 87 3.19 -9.23 -21.80
CA LYS A 87 1.94 -9.62 -22.46
C LYS A 87 1.34 -10.81 -21.74
N ARG A 88 0.00 -10.82 -21.64
CA ARG A 88 -0.73 -11.97 -21.10
C ARG A 88 -1.37 -12.75 -22.24
N LYS A 89 -0.72 -13.87 -22.58
CA LYS A 89 -1.17 -14.80 -23.61
C LYS A 89 -1.60 -16.12 -22.97
N ASN A 90 -2.71 -16.68 -23.42
CA ASN A 90 -3.20 -17.98 -22.92
C ASN A 90 -3.25 -18.05 -21.39
N GLY A 91 -3.62 -16.93 -20.75
CA GLY A 91 -3.74 -16.86 -19.28
C GLY A 91 -2.45 -16.69 -18.50
N LYS A 92 -1.29 -16.48 -19.15
CA LYS A 92 0.02 -16.30 -18.48
C LYS A 92 0.72 -15.05 -18.97
N TRP A 93 1.40 -14.36 -18.05
CA TRP A 93 2.26 -13.24 -18.36
C TRP A 93 3.61 -13.71 -18.90
N THR A 94 4.13 -13.04 -19.92
CA THR A 94 5.49 -13.23 -20.43
C THR A 94 6.49 -12.54 -19.49
N GLU A 95 7.76 -12.86 -19.61
CA GLU A 95 8.82 -12.06 -18.97
C GLU A 95 8.75 -10.62 -19.44
N GLY A 96 9.13 -9.69 -18.56
CA GLY A 96 9.20 -8.28 -18.89
C GLY A 96 10.37 -7.98 -19.83
N VAL A 97 10.13 -7.23 -20.89
CA VAL A 97 11.15 -6.81 -21.86
C VAL A 97 11.29 -5.29 -21.81
N GLU A 98 12.55 -4.77 -21.74
CA GLU A 98 12.81 -3.34 -21.87
C GLU A 98 12.58 -2.92 -23.34
N VAL A 99 11.61 -2.02 -23.57
CA VAL A 99 11.23 -1.55 -24.92
C VAL A 99 11.69 -0.11 -25.18
N ALA A 100 11.99 0.64 -24.13
CA ALA A 100 12.54 1.99 -24.23
C ALA A 100 13.38 2.35 -23.01
N ASN A 101 14.34 3.22 -23.21
CA ASN A 101 15.19 3.77 -22.15
C ASN A 101 15.57 5.21 -22.48
N GLY A 102 16.32 5.84 -21.57
CA GLY A 102 16.74 7.22 -21.70
C GLY A 102 18.16 7.41 -22.22
N ILE A 103 18.71 6.45 -22.98
CA ILE A 103 19.99 6.60 -23.63
C ILE A 103 19.86 7.68 -24.73
N MET A 104 20.58 8.76 -24.57
CA MET A 104 20.57 9.88 -25.50
C MET A 104 21.66 9.71 -26.57
N LYS A 105 21.42 10.26 -27.77
CA LYS A 105 22.44 10.28 -28.82
C LYS A 105 23.70 11.06 -28.38
N GLU A 106 23.49 12.11 -27.61
CA GLU A 106 24.53 12.93 -27.00
C GLU A 106 24.11 13.26 -25.55
N GLY A 107 25.08 13.26 -24.63
CA GLY A 107 24.84 13.55 -23.21
C GLY A 107 24.62 12.31 -22.34
N PRO A 108 24.30 12.51 -21.06
CA PRO A 108 24.09 11.42 -20.11
C PRO A 108 22.77 10.67 -20.36
N ARG A 109 22.72 9.40 -19.97
CA ARG A 109 21.46 8.66 -19.89
C ARG A 109 20.53 9.34 -18.87
N LEU A 110 19.24 9.48 -19.20
CA LEU A 110 18.22 10.08 -18.36
C LEU A 110 17.16 9.03 -17.97
N PRO A 111 16.49 9.19 -16.83
CA PRO A 111 15.41 8.30 -16.44
C PRO A 111 14.21 8.41 -17.41
N THR A 112 13.52 7.29 -17.57
CA THR A 112 12.21 7.24 -18.22
C THR A 112 11.09 7.19 -17.18
N TRP A 113 9.86 7.59 -17.59
CA TRP A 113 8.76 7.79 -16.67
C TRP A 113 7.41 7.38 -17.27
N ASN A 114 6.48 6.97 -16.41
CA ASN A 114 5.05 6.84 -16.63
C ASN A 114 4.66 6.38 -18.04
N PRO A 115 4.82 5.09 -18.37
CA PRO A 115 4.26 4.55 -19.60
C PRO A 115 2.73 4.62 -19.58
N VAL A 116 2.14 4.86 -20.75
CA VAL A 116 0.69 4.82 -20.97
C VAL A 116 0.41 4.10 -22.28
N LEU A 117 -0.28 2.98 -22.19
CA LEU A 117 -0.69 2.18 -23.35
C LEU A 117 -2.06 2.63 -23.87
N TYR A 118 -2.21 2.59 -25.19
CA TYR A 118 -3.50 2.81 -25.87
C TYR A 118 -3.59 1.98 -27.14
N GLN A 119 -4.65 1.18 -27.28
CA GLN A 119 -4.93 0.41 -28.49
C GLN A 119 -5.83 1.22 -29.43
N ILE A 120 -5.32 1.59 -30.59
CA ILE A 120 -6.13 2.18 -31.66
C ILE A 120 -7.14 1.13 -32.14
N PRO A 121 -8.44 1.43 -32.24
CA PRO A 121 -9.41 0.50 -32.80
C PRO A 121 -9.02 0.04 -34.21
N LYS A 122 -8.76 -1.25 -34.39
CA LYS A 122 -8.29 -1.85 -35.65
C LYS A 122 -6.96 -1.28 -36.17
N GLY A 123 -6.11 -0.73 -35.30
CA GLY A 123 -4.82 -0.14 -35.65
C GLY A 123 -3.72 -0.53 -34.68
N ASP A 124 -2.67 0.26 -34.67
CA ASP A 124 -1.46 0.05 -33.86
C ASP A 124 -1.75 0.17 -32.36
N LEU A 125 -0.94 -0.50 -31.58
CA LEU A 125 -0.79 -0.27 -30.15
C LEU A 125 0.20 0.88 -29.92
N LEU A 126 -0.21 1.90 -29.20
CA LEU A 126 0.60 3.07 -28.83
C LEU A 126 1.15 2.91 -27.41
N LEU A 127 2.40 3.29 -27.20
CA LEU A 127 3.03 3.40 -25.90
C LEU A 127 3.64 4.79 -25.73
N PHE A 128 2.96 5.63 -24.98
CA PHE A 128 3.47 6.95 -24.56
C PHE A 128 4.34 6.81 -23.32
N TYR A 129 5.43 7.57 -23.23
CA TYR A 129 6.27 7.64 -22.04
C TYR A 129 6.99 8.99 -21.99
N LYS A 130 7.80 9.24 -20.97
CA LYS A 130 8.55 10.49 -20.82
C LYS A 130 10.02 10.17 -20.60
N ILE A 131 10.88 11.08 -21.03
CA ILE A 131 12.31 11.10 -20.74
C ILE A 131 12.64 12.45 -20.12
N GLY A 132 13.48 12.48 -19.11
CA GLY A 132 13.95 13.72 -18.49
C GLY A 132 14.34 13.57 -17.03
N PRO A 133 15.08 14.51 -16.45
CA PRO A 133 15.60 14.39 -15.08
C PRO A 133 14.51 14.45 -14.01
N SER A 134 13.36 15.04 -14.31
CA SER A 134 12.25 15.17 -13.37
C SER A 134 10.92 15.44 -14.07
N PRO A 135 9.75 15.27 -13.39
CA PRO A 135 8.43 15.60 -13.92
C PRO A 135 8.25 17.08 -14.32
N SER A 136 9.10 17.97 -13.83
CA SER A 136 9.06 19.40 -14.20
C SER A 136 9.87 19.74 -15.46
N THR A 137 10.68 18.80 -15.97
CA THR A 137 11.62 19.05 -17.07
C THR A 137 11.64 17.94 -18.12
N TRP A 138 10.76 16.96 -18.02
CA TRP A 138 10.62 15.86 -18.97
C TRP A 138 9.93 16.28 -20.27
N TRP A 139 10.01 15.42 -21.30
CA TRP A 139 9.28 15.57 -22.56
C TRP A 139 8.60 14.26 -22.95
N GLY A 140 7.58 14.39 -23.79
CA GLY A 140 6.78 13.25 -24.28
C GLY A 140 7.49 12.45 -25.37
N MET A 141 7.30 11.13 -25.31
CA MET A 141 7.80 10.15 -26.28
C MET A 141 6.67 9.20 -26.68
N LEU A 142 6.76 8.62 -27.87
CA LEU A 142 5.80 7.66 -28.41
C LEU A 142 6.53 6.51 -29.08
N LEU A 143 6.03 5.29 -28.85
CA LEU A 143 6.34 4.07 -29.60
C LEU A 143 5.06 3.50 -30.20
N ARG A 144 5.19 2.83 -31.35
CA ARG A 144 4.10 2.14 -32.05
C ARG A 144 4.42 0.67 -32.23
N SER A 145 3.39 -0.17 -32.14
CA SER A 145 3.51 -1.59 -32.44
C SER A 145 2.33 -2.00 -33.32
N SER A 146 2.62 -2.57 -34.49
CA SER A 146 1.61 -3.10 -35.42
C SER A 146 1.27 -4.57 -35.18
N ASP A 147 1.98 -5.24 -34.27
CA ASP A 147 1.88 -6.68 -33.99
C ASP A 147 1.39 -6.97 -32.55
N GLY A 148 0.69 -5.99 -31.94
CA GLY A 148 0.12 -6.14 -30.61
C GLY A 148 1.17 -6.18 -29.50
N GLY A 149 2.31 -5.46 -29.65
CA GLY A 149 3.34 -5.28 -28.64
C GLY A 149 4.45 -6.34 -28.67
N GLU A 150 4.59 -7.11 -29.76
CA GLU A 150 5.75 -8.00 -29.94
C GLU A 150 7.01 -7.20 -30.33
N THR A 151 6.85 -6.29 -31.27
CA THR A 151 7.91 -5.39 -31.70
C THR A 151 7.43 -3.94 -31.64
N TRP A 152 8.40 -3.02 -31.49
CA TRP A 152 8.13 -1.60 -31.33
C TRP A 152 8.94 -0.77 -32.33
N SER A 153 8.36 0.31 -32.79
CA SER A 153 9.02 1.31 -33.64
C SER A 153 10.22 1.95 -32.94
N LYS A 154 11.02 2.71 -33.69
CA LYS A 154 11.95 3.66 -33.07
C LYS A 154 11.16 4.70 -32.27
N PRO A 155 11.74 5.18 -31.14
CA PRO A 155 11.11 6.21 -30.31
C PRO A 155 10.91 7.52 -31.11
N GLU A 156 9.70 8.06 -31.05
CA GLU A 156 9.33 9.35 -31.62
C GLU A 156 9.18 10.38 -30.47
N LYS A 157 9.91 11.50 -30.55
CA LYS A 157 9.69 12.61 -29.62
C LYS A 157 8.43 13.37 -30.02
N LEU A 158 7.53 13.63 -29.05
CA LEU A 158 6.36 14.47 -29.30
C LEU A 158 6.83 15.92 -29.63
N PRO A 159 6.00 16.70 -30.34
CA PRO A 159 6.30 18.10 -30.59
C PRO A 159 6.62 18.84 -29.30
N ASN A 160 7.41 19.90 -29.38
CA ASN A 160 7.75 20.69 -28.20
C ASN A 160 6.48 21.17 -27.48
N ASP A 161 6.54 21.19 -26.15
CA ASP A 161 5.44 21.54 -25.24
C ASP A 161 4.31 20.51 -25.12
N PHE A 162 4.29 19.44 -25.93
CA PHE A 162 3.37 18.33 -25.78
C PHE A 162 3.99 17.20 -24.95
N LEU A 163 3.18 16.67 -24.02
CA LEU A 163 3.56 15.58 -23.14
C LEU A 163 2.82 14.28 -23.45
N GLY A 164 1.66 14.37 -24.13
CA GLY A 164 0.75 13.26 -24.26
C GLY A 164 0.12 12.86 -22.91
N PRO A 165 -0.50 11.69 -22.81
CA PRO A 165 -1.09 11.23 -21.56
C PRO A 165 -0.02 11.01 -20.50
N ILE A 166 -0.20 11.60 -19.30
CA ILE A 166 0.86 11.60 -18.27
C ILE A 166 0.91 10.28 -17.50
N LYS A 167 -0.24 9.72 -17.13
CA LYS A 167 -0.34 8.48 -16.35
C LYS A 167 -1.55 7.65 -16.73
N ASN A 168 -2.69 8.29 -16.93
CA ASN A 168 -3.95 7.62 -17.21
C ASN A 168 -4.19 7.57 -18.73
N LYS A 169 -4.91 6.54 -19.15
CA LYS A 169 -5.18 6.25 -20.55
C LYS A 169 -5.91 7.40 -21.27
N PRO A 170 -5.55 7.72 -22.51
CA PRO A 170 -6.34 8.60 -23.35
C PRO A 170 -7.66 7.95 -23.74
N VAL A 171 -8.60 8.76 -24.18
CA VAL A 171 -9.94 8.29 -24.60
C VAL A 171 -10.26 8.75 -26.01
N LEU A 172 -10.88 7.86 -26.81
CA LEU A 172 -11.34 8.18 -28.15
C LEU A 172 -12.73 8.80 -28.07
N LEU A 173 -12.87 10.02 -28.57
CA LEU A 173 -14.12 10.73 -28.65
C LEU A 173 -14.94 10.25 -29.88
N ALA A 174 -16.24 10.48 -29.89
CA ALA A 174 -17.14 10.07 -30.98
C ALA A 174 -16.76 10.67 -32.35
N ASN A 175 -16.11 11.82 -32.35
CA ASN A 175 -15.61 12.48 -33.57
C ASN A 175 -14.27 11.93 -34.08
N GLY A 176 -13.72 10.87 -33.47
CA GLY A 176 -12.45 10.24 -33.86
C GLY A 176 -11.21 10.88 -33.25
N THR A 177 -11.35 11.97 -32.47
CA THR A 177 -10.23 12.61 -31.78
C THR A 177 -9.82 11.81 -30.54
N LEU A 178 -8.53 11.54 -30.37
CA LEU A 178 -7.97 10.95 -29.15
C LEU A 178 -7.66 12.09 -28.16
N LEU A 179 -8.40 12.13 -27.04
CA LEU A 179 -8.20 13.08 -25.95
C LEU A 179 -7.21 12.52 -24.94
N SER A 180 -6.07 13.18 -24.77
CA SER A 180 -5.00 12.80 -23.86
C SER A 180 -5.09 13.58 -22.54
N PRO A 181 -5.33 12.90 -21.39
CA PRO A 181 -5.34 13.53 -20.09
C PRO A 181 -3.91 13.89 -19.66
N SER A 182 -3.53 15.15 -19.84
CA SER A 182 -2.21 15.67 -19.53
C SER A 182 -2.22 16.57 -18.29
N SER A 183 -1.05 16.84 -17.75
CA SER A 183 -0.87 17.75 -16.61
C SER A 183 0.57 18.25 -16.54
N ILE A 184 0.78 19.37 -15.88
CA ILE A 184 2.07 20.03 -15.74
C ILE A 184 2.46 20.10 -14.27
N GLU A 185 3.73 19.75 -13.99
CA GLU A 185 4.36 19.84 -12.68
C GLU A 185 5.59 20.78 -12.81
N GLY A 186 5.48 22.04 -12.48
CA GLY A 186 6.58 22.99 -12.68
C GLY A 186 6.52 24.17 -11.72
N LYS A 187 7.28 25.23 -12.06
CA LYS A 187 7.33 26.48 -11.27
C LYS A 187 5.96 27.17 -11.10
N GLY A 188 5.01 26.93 -12.03
CA GLY A 188 3.63 27.40 -11.95
C GLY A 188 2.68 26.55 -11.10
N GLY A 189 3.20 25.55 -10.37
CA GLY A 189 2.39 24.61 -9.58
C GLY A 189 1.87 23.43 -10.42
N TRP A 190 0.95 22.68 -9.85
CA TRP A 190 0.27 21.57 -10.49
C TRP A 190 -1.01 22.03 -11.16
N HIS A 191 -1.18 21.75 -12.43
CA HIS A 191 -2.39 22.06 -13.17
C HIS A 191 -2.63 21.08 -14.32
N LEU A 192 -3.90 20.96 -14.72
CA LEU A 192 -4.30 20.08 -15.80
C LEU A 192 -4.14 20.81 -17.14
N ARG A 193 -3.90 20.02 -18.17
CA ARG A 193 -3.95 20.43 -19.56
C ARG A 193 -4.39 19.23 -20.39
N MET A 194 -5.49 19.36 -21.11
CA MET A 194 -5.89 18.33 -22.03
C MET A 194 -5.18 18.56 -23.36
N GLU A 195 -4.62 17.50 -23.91
CA GLU A 195 -4.01 17.50 -25.23
C GLU A 195 -4.81 16.57 -26.13
N SER A 196 -4.90 16.84 -27.41
CA SER A 196 -5.66 15.97 -28.31
C SER A 196 -4.94 15.74 -29.63
N THR A 197 -5.27 14.63 -30.31
CA THR A 197 -4.74 14.28 -31.60
C THR A 197 -5.84 13.66 -32.46
N PRO A 198 -6.07 14.19 -33.69
CA PRO A 198 -7.08 13.66 -34.59
C PRO A 198 -6.57 12.44 -35.39
N ASP A 199 -5.28 12.16 -35.35
CA ASP A 199 -4.58 11.18 -36.18
C ASP A 199 -3.61 10.27 -35.38
N PHE A 200 -3.96 10.07 -34.11
CA PHE A 200 -3.23 9.16 -33.19
C PHE A 200 -1.75 9.51 -33.01
N GLY A 201 -1.47 10.80 -32.83
CA GLY A 201 -0.16 11.30 -32.45
C GLY A 201 0.73 11.79 -33.59
N LYS A 202 0.22 11.92 -34.82
CA LYS A 202 0.95 12.56 -35.90
C LYS A 202 0.86 14.09 -35.80
N THR A 203 -0.32 14.60 -35.48
CA THR A 203 -0.55 16.02 -35.17
C THR A 203 -1.19 16.19 -33.78
N TRP A 204 -0.92 17.32 -33.14
CA TRP A 204 -1.35 17.58 -31.78
C TRP A 204 -2.01 18.94 -31.63
N ILE A 205 -3.05 19.00 -30.81
CA ILE A 205 -3.79 20.20 -30.48
C ILE A 205 -3.67 20.42 -28.96
N MET A 206 -3.23 21.62 -28.57
CA MET A 206 -3.08 22.03 -27.18
C MET A 206 -4.42 22.56 -26.66
N GLY A 207 -4.90 21.97 -25.58
CA GLY A 207 -6.05 22.51 -24.86
C GLY A 207 -5.66 23.57 -23.84
N ASP A 208 -6.67 24.25 -23.30
CA ASP A 208 -6.48 25.25 -22.26
C ASP A 208 -5.96 24.64 -20.96
N THR A 209 -5.26 25.46 -20.19
CA THR A 209 -4.80 25.10 -18.84
C THR A 209 -5.96 25.23 -17.86
N ILE A 210 -6.26 24.16 -17.13
CA ILE A 210 -7.33 24.10 -16.13
C ILE A 210 -6.70 24.23 -14.75
N GLY A 211 -7.22 25.15 -13.93
CA GLY A 211 -6.77 25.37 -12.55
C GLY A 211 -5.64 26.40 -12.38
N LYS A 212 -5.11 27.01 -13.45
CA LYS A 212 -3.97 27.93 -13.38
C LYS A 212 -4.30 29.30 -12.76
N ASN A 213 -5.53 29.77 -12.89
CA ASN A 213 -5.96 31.13 -12.47
C ASN A 213 -6.77 31.13 -11.18
N GLN A 214 -6.70 30.06 -10.38
CA GLN A 214 -7.38 30.02 -9.09
C GLN A 214 -6.61 30.88 -8.08
N ASP A 215 -7.35 31.64 -7.29
CA ASP A 215 -6.84 32.47 -6.21
C ASP A 215 -5.88 31.65 -5.32
N THR A 216 -4.72 32.20 -5.01
CA THR A 216 -3.60 31.49 -4.38
C THR A 216 -3.94 30.81 -3.05
N ILE A 217 -4.99 31.29 -2.36
CA ILE A 217 -5.39 30.78 -1.03
C ILE A 217 -6.20 29.47 -1.15
N ASN A 218 -6.99 29.30 -2.21
CA ASN A 218 -7.88 28.14 -2.40
C ASN A 218 -7.55 27.33 -3.65
N ALA A 219 -6.39 27.53 -4.25
CA ALA A 219 -6.01 26.86 -5.48
C ALA A 219 -5.96 25.33 -5.32
N ILE A 220 -6.65 24.61 -6.22
CA ILE A 220 -6.60 23.15 -6.28
C ILE A 220 -5.41 22.74 -7.15
N SER A 221 -4.38 22.17 -6.51
CA SER A 221 -3.20 21.63 -7.17
C SER A 221 -3.48 20.20 -7.64
N ALA A 222 -3.84 20.04 -8.92
CA ALA A 222 -4.32 18.79 -9.51
C ALA A 222 -3.46 18.29 -10.67
N ILE A 223 -3.27 16.96 -10.78
CA ILE A 223 -2.58 16.31 -11.91
C ILE A 223 -3.17 14.94 -12.23
N GLN A 224 -2.75 14.39 -13.39
CA GLN A 224 -2.97 13.00 -13.80
C GLN A 224 -4.46 12.62 -13.81
N PRO A 225 -5.31 13.32 -14.59
CA PRO A 225 -6.72 13.03 -14.66
C PRO A 225 -7.03 11.70 -15.36
N SER A 226 -8.12 11.04 -14.96
CA SER A 226 -8.83 10.03 -15.75
C SER A 226 -10.06 10.67 -16.35
N ILE A 227 -10.45 10.28 -17.56
CA ILE A 227 -11.64 10.78 -18.25
C ILE A 227 -12.77 9.77 -18.14
N LEU A 228 -13.93 10.25 -17.68
CA LEU A 228 -15.18 9.46 -17.60
C LEU A 228 -16.21 10.02 -18.60
N PHE A 229 -16.96 9.11 -19.21
CA PHE A 229 -18.03 9.44 -20.14
C PHE A 229 -19.39 9.45 -19.43
N HIS A 230 -20.16 10.49 -19.65
CA HIS A 230 -21.54 10.63 -19.22
C HIS A 230 -22.49 10.68 -20.42
N LYS A 231 -23.79 10.70 -20.16
CA LYS A 231 -24.81 10.86 -21.20
C LYS A 231 -24.65 12.21 -21.89
N LYS A 232 -25.09 12.31 -23.15
CA LYS A 232 -25.09 13.54 -23.98
C LYS A 232 -23.67 14.12 -24.17
N GLU A 233 -22.66 13.25 -24.41
CA GLU A 233 -21.28 13.66 -24.71
C GLU A 233 -20.58 14.47 -23.59
N LYS A 234 -21.19 14.53 -22.40
CA LYS A 234 -20.58 15.16 -21.24
C LYS A 234 -19.39 14.32 -20.75
N LEU A 235 -18.26 14.94 -20.56
CA LEU A 235 -17.06 14.33 -19.99
C LEU A 235 -16.84 14.83 -18.55
N GLN A 236 -16.18 13.99 -17.75
CA GLN A 236 -15.67 14.34 -16.43
C GLN A 236 -14.20 13.97 -16.36
N ALA A 237 -13.38 14.84 -15.80
CA ALA A 237 -12.01 14.51 -15.41
C ALA A 237 -11.94 14.41 -13.89
N ILE A 238 -11.35 13.31 -13.40
CA ILE A 238 -11.18 13.01 -11.98
C ILE A 238 -9.74 12.58 -11.71
N GLY A 239 -9.15 12.97 -10.59
CA GLY A 239 -7.78 12.55 -10.27
C GLY A 239 -7.27 13.12 -8.95
N ARG A 240 -5.95 13.04 -8.77
CA ARG A 240 -5.26 13.36 -7.52
C ARG A 240 -4.98 14.86 -7.34
N THR A 241 -4.90 15.26 -6.07
CA THR A 241 -4.52 16.64 -5.70
C THR A 241 -3.46 16.67 -4.59
N ARG A 242 -2.93 17.86 -4.31
CA ARG A 242 -2.25 18.17 -3.04
C ARG A 242 -3.22 18.63 -1.95
N ASN A 243 -4.50 18.77 -2.27
CA ASN A 243 -5.54 19.30 -1.40
C ASN A 243 -6.26 18.19 -0.60
N ARG A 244 -5.64 17.02 -0.42
CA ARG A 244 -6.09 15.91 0.44
C ARG A 244 -7.35 15.17 -0.02
N HIS A 245 -8.01 15.67 -1.07
CA HIS A 245 -9.19 15.07 -1.71
C HIS A 245 -8.98 14.95 -3.21
N LEU A 246 -9.73 14.09 -3.86
CA LEU A 246 -9.75 14.01 -5.31
C LEU A 246 -10.42 15.26 -5.89
N PHE A 247 -10.00 15.65 -7.10
CA PHE A 247 -10.71 16.70 -7.84
C PHE A 247 -11.69 16.10 -8.84
N SER A 248 -12.64 16.94 -9.26
CA SER A 248 -13.53 16.72 -10.39
C SER A 248 -13.66 18.00 -11.21
N THR A 249 -13.81 17.87 -12.53
CA THR A 249 -14.18 18.94 -13.46
C THR A 249 -14.95 18.34 -14.64
N PHE A 250 -15.81 19.12 -15.28
CA PHE A 250 -16.70 18.66 -16.35
C PHE A 250 -16.50 19.44 -17.63
N SER A 251 -16.69 18.76 -18.76
CA SER A 251 -16.79 19.34 -20.10
C SER A 251 -18.14 18.97 -20.72
N ASN A 252 -18.79 19.94 -21.39
CA ASN A 252 -20.04 19.72 -22.13
C ASN A 252 -19.88 19.90 -23.65
N ASP A 253 -18.64 19.99 -24.13
CA ASP A 253 -18.29 20.30 -25.52
C ASP A 253 -17.18 19.37 -26.06
N ASN A 254 -17.23 18.07 -25.65
CA ASN A 254 -16.25 17.06 -26.04
C ASN A 254 -14.81 17.40 -25.66
N GLY A 255 -14.61 17.95 -24.45
CA GLY A 255 -13.30 18.18 -23.89
C GLY A 255 -12.58 19.43 -24.39
N LYS A 256 -13.25 20.34 -25.09
CA LYS A 256 -12.67 21.61 -25.54
C LYS A 256 -12.53 22.60 -24.38
N THR A 257 -13.59 22.75 -23.58
CA THR A 257 -13.58 23.59 -22.36
C THR A 257 -13.98 22.77 -21.14
N TRP A 258 -13.51 23.20 -19.97
CA TRP A 258 -13.72 22.52 -18.69
C TRP A 258 -14.18 23.49 -17.61
N SER A 259 -15.07 23.03 -16.74
CA SER A 259 -15.49 23.79 -15.57
C SER A 259 -14.32 24.03 -14.60
N ALA A 260 -14.52 24.92 -13.62
CA ALA A 260 -13.60 25.04 -12.50
C ALA A 260 -13.40 23.69 -11.80
N LEU A 261 -12.22 23.51 -11.19
CA LEU A 261 -11.92 22.34 -10.38
C LEU A 261 -12.72 22.40 -9.08
N GLU A 262 -13.30 21.28 -8.70
CA GLU A 262 -13.97 21.08 -7.41
C GLU A 262 -13.39 19.88 -6.69
N LEU A 263 -13.33 19.92 -5.35
CA LEU A 263 -12.91 18.78 -4.54
C LEU A 263 -14.10 17.84 -4.30
N LEU A 264 -13.90 16.57 -4.57
CA LEU A 264 -14.84 15.51 -4.20
C LEU A 264 -14.73 15.19 -2.70
N ASN A 265 -15.80 14.65 -2.14
CA ASN A 265 -15.78 14.13 -0.77
C ASN A 265 -15.11 12.74 -0.69
N LEU A 266 -13.99 12.58 -1.40
CA LEU A 266 -13.17 11.37 -1.40
C LEU A 266 -11.75 11.73 -0.97
N PRO A 267 -11.24 11.15 0.12
CA PRO A 267 -9.88 11.43 0.58
C PRO A 267 -8.84 10.99 -0.46
N ASN A 268 -7.73 11.70 -0.50
CA ASN A 268 -6.58 11.38 -1.35
C ASN A 268 -5.27 11.75 -0.65
N ASN A 269 -4.35 10.81 -0.67
CA ASN A 269 -3.02 10.92 -0.08
C ASN A 269 -1.96 11.45 -1.05
N ASN A 270 -2.37 12.18 -2.08
CA ASN A 270 -1.50 12.62 -3.15
C ASN A 270 -0.84 11.43 -3.90
N SER A 271 -1.58 10.35 -4.12
CA SER A 271 -1.17 9.21 -4.95
C SER A 271 -1.97 9.17 -6.25
N GLY A 272 -1.35 8.65 -7.31
CA GLY A 272 -2.02 8.45 -8.60
C GLY A 272 -3.23 7.54 -8.48
N THR A 273 -4.26 7.85 -9.25
CA THR A 273 -5.53 7.11 -9.35
C THR A 273 -5.76 6.70 -10.79
N ASP A 274 -6.72 5.84 -11.07
CA ASP A 274 -7.29 5.67 -12.40
C ASP A 274 -8.79 5.36 -12.30
N ALA A 275 -9.53 5.67 -13.36
CA ALA A 275 -10.96 5.41 -13.41
C ALA A 275 -11.39 5.00 -14.84
N VAL A 276 -12.52 4.31 -14.92
CA VAL A 276 -13.12 3.87 -16.19
C VAL A 276 -14.65 3.98 -16.13
N THR A 277 -15.27 4.37 -17.23
CA THR A 277 -16.70 4.20 -17.42
C THR A 277 -16.95 2.80 -17.98
N MET A 278 -17.69 2.00 -17.23
CA MET A 278 -18.04 0.64 -17.60
C MET A 278 -19.13 0.59 -18.69
N LYS A 279 -19.25 -0.55 -19.35
CA LYS A 279 -20.26 -0.78 -20.43
C LYS A 279 -21.72 -0.55 -19.98
N ASN A 280 -22.01 -0.70 -18.67
CA ASN A 280 -23.31 -0.41 -18.09
C ASN A 280 -23.55 1.10 -17.81
N GLY A 281 -22.56 1.96 -18.08
CA GLY A 281 -22.61 3.41 -17.85
C GLY A 281 -22.22 3.86 -16.44
N GLU A 282 -21.98 2.95 -15.53
CA GLU A 282 -21.43 3.28 -14.20
C GLU A 282 -19.91 3.47 -14.27
N HIS A 283 -19.35 4.10 -13.26
CA HIS A 283 -17.92 4.39 -13.17
C HIS A 283 -17.24 3.55 -12.08
N ALA A 284 -16.05 3.06 -12.36
CA ALA A 284 -15.16 2.43 -11.38
C ALA A 284 -13.91 3.29 -11.20
N LEU A 285 -13.54 3.57 -9.96
CA LEU A 285 -12.37 4.35 -9.54
C LEU A 285 -11.48 3.50 -8.66
N ILE A 286 -10.20 3.38 -9.01
CA ILE A 286 -9.17 2.72 -8.20
C ILE A 286 -8.23 3.77 -7.62
N TYR A 287 -8.10 3.81 -6.27
CA TYR A 287 -7.37 4.86 -5.55
C TYR A 287 -7.02 4.45 -4.12
N ASN A 288 -6.16 5.23 -3.47
CA ASN A 288 -5.91 5.08 -2.05
C ASN A 288 -6.92 5.93 -1.24
N HIS A 289 -7.85 5.25 -0.55
CA HIS A 289 -8.85 5.90 0.30
C HIS A 289 -8.25 6.22 1.68
N VAL A 290 -7.45 7.26 1.77
CA VAL A 290 -6.78 7.67 3.02
C VAL A 290 -6.49 9.17 3.05
N LEU A 291 -6.71 9.78 4.22
CA LEU A 291 -6.28 11.14 4.51
C LEU A 291 -4.86 11.13 5.09
N PRO A 292 -3.96 12.01 4.63
CA PRO A 292 -2.68 12.23 5.29
C PRO A 292 -2.86 12.80 6.70
N TYR A 293 -1.86 12.60 7.55
CA TYR A 293 -1.84 13.18 8.87
C TYR A 293 -1.67 14.72 8.82
N GLY A 294 -2.38 15.44 9.68
CA GLY A 294 -2.31 16.91 9.76
C GLY A 294 -2.55 17.56 8.41
N ASP A 295 -1.79 18.58 8.05
CA ASP A 295 -1.87 19.31 6.79
C ASP A 295 -0.91 18.82 5.71
N ASP A 296 -0.17 17.71 5.95
CA ASP A 296 0.71 17.13 4.95
C ASP A 296 -0.11 16.66 3.73
N PRO A 297 0.21 17.09 2.51
CA PRO A 297 -0.46 16.61 1.32
C PRO A 297 -0.07 15.16 0.95
N LYS A 298 1.01 14.63 1.53
CA LYS A 298 1.49 13.27 1.25
C LYS A 298 1.06 12.32 2.36
N GLY A 299 0.50 11.18 2.00
CA GLY A 299 0.10 10.13 2.93
C GLY A 299 0.67 8.76 2.58
N VAL A 300 0.39 7.80 3.46
CA VAL A 300 0.66 6.38 3.20
C VAL A 300 -0.12 5.90 1.97
N ARG A 301 0.45 4.96 1.21
CA ARG A 301 -0.19 4.40 0.01
C ARG A 301 -0.85 3.05 0.29
N THR A 302 -1.61 3.03 1.36
CA THR A 302 -2.43 1.91 1.81
C THR A 302 -3.61 2.47 2.61
N PRO A 303 -4.83 1.95 2.47
CA PRO A 303 -5.25 0.87 1.57
C PRO A 303 -5.31 1.29 0.09
N LEU A 304 -5.44 0.31 -0.83
CA LEU A 304 -5.81 0.50 -2.24
C LEU A 304 -7.21 -0.05 -2.45
N ASN A 305 -8.11 0.80 -2.92
CA ASN A 305 -9.55 0.55 -2.94
C ASN A 305 -10.14 0.72 -4.35
N ILE A 306 -11.29 0.07 -4.59
CA ILE A 306 -12.17 0.40 -5.70
C ILE A 306 -13.48 0.95 -5.15
N ALA A 307 -13.88 2.10 -5.66
CA ALA A 307 -15.21 2.67 -5.47
C ALA A 307 -15.96 2.70 -6.80
N VAL A 308 -17.30 2.64 -6.74
CA VAL A 308 -18.19 2.71 -7.91
C VAL A 308 -19.16 3.87 -7.80
N SER A 309 -19.56 4.45 -8.93
CA SER A 309 -20.49 5.59 -8.98
C SER A 309 -21.37 5.51 -10.21
N LYS A 310 -22.61 6.04 -10.11
CA LYS A 310 -23.53 6.19 -11.23
C LYS A 310 -23.44 7.58 -11.88
N ASP A 311 -22.90 8.55 -11.17
CA ASP A 311 -22.92 9.96 -11.56
C ASP A 311 -21.52 10.64 -11.52
N GLY A 312 -20.48 9.91 -11.07
CA GLY A 312 -19.13 10.42 -10.93
C GLY A 312 -18.92 11.38 -9.76
N VAL A 313 -19.95 11.64 -8.96
CA VAL A 313 -19.94 12.57 -7.81
C VAL A 313 -20.18 11.82 -6.50
N ASN A 314 -21.23 11.01 -6.47
CA ASN A 314 -21.58 10.16 -5.32
C ASN A 314 -20.94 8.77 -5.50
N TRP A 315 -20.00 8.46 -4.62
CA TRP A 315 -19.23 7.24 -4.71
C TRP A 315 -19.59 6.25 -3.60
N ASN A 316 -19.56 4.99 -3.95
CA ASN A 316 -19.81 3.88 -3.05
C ASN A 316 -18.57 3.00 -2.93
N ALA A 317 -18.29 2.56 -1.72
CA ALA A 317 -17.25 1.58 -1.41
C ALA A 317 -17.60 0.23 -2.03
N SER A 318 -16.62 -0.43 -2.63
CA SER A 318 -16.83 -1.71 -3.30
C SER A 318 -15.78 -2.77 -2.97
N LEU A 319 -14.50 -2.51 -3.22
CA LEU A 319 -13.41 -3.45 -2.97
C LEU A 319 -12.27 -2.81 -2.18
N VAL A 320 -11.59 -3.62 -1.37
CA VAL A 320 -10.27 -3.35 -0.81
C VAL A 320 -9.29 -4.33 -1.45
N LEU A 321 -8.47 -3.85 -2.38
CA LEU A 321 -7.50 -4.70 -3.08
C LEU A 321 -6.33 -5.05 -2.17
N GLU A 322 -5.81 -4.04 -1.46
CA GLU A 322 -4.68 -4.16 -0.54
C GLU A 322 -4.91 -3.28 0.69
N ASP A 323 -4.56 -3.79 1.87
CA ASP A 323 -4.70 -3.04 3.13
C ASP A 323 -3.57 -3.27 4.13
N SER A 324 -2.48 -3.93 3.72
CA SER A 324 -1.33 -4.17 4.58
C SER A 324 -0.58 -2.86 4.89
N ARG A 325 -0.26 -2.65 6.16
CA ARG A 325 0.45 -1.45 6.63
C ARG A 325 1.96 -1.47 6.36
N ILE A 326 2.52 -2.67 6.19
CA ILE A 326 3.95 -2.83 5.88
C ILE A 326 4.27 -2.60 4.40
N GLY A 327 3.26 -2.34 3.56
CA GLY A 327 3.40 -2.14 2.13
C GLY A 327 2.94 -0.77 1.65
N GLN A 328 3.25 -0.47 0.39
CA GLN A 328 2.65 0.62 -0.36
C GLN A 328 2.10 0.07 -1.68
N TYR A 329 0.91 0.50 -2.07
CA TYR A 329 0.18 0.07 -3.24
C TYR A 329 -0.30 1.31 -3.98
N SER A 330 0.13 1.51 -5.22
CA SER A 330 -0.04 2.82 -5.83
C SER A 330 0.03 2.80 -7.35
N TYR A 331 -0.35 3.90 -7.95
CA TYR A 331 -0.34 4.12 -9.39
C TYR A 331 -1.06 3.01 -10.16
N PRO A 332 -2.32 2.76 -9.79
CA PRO A 332 -3.12 1.75 -10.45
C PRO A 332 -3.52 2.18 -11.86
N ALA A 333 -3.81 1.19 -12.71
CA ALA A 333 -4.55 1.37 -13.96
C ALA A 333 -5.70 0.37 -14.01
N ILE A 334 -6.83 0.76 -14.61
CA ILE A 334 -8.05 -0.04 -14.72
C ILE A 334 -8.65 0.10 -16.12
N ILE A 335 -9.03 -1.02 -16.72
CA ILE A 335 -9.83 -1.07 -17.96
C ILE A 335 -10.98 -2.07 -17.80
N GLN A 336 -12.01 -1.96 -18.65
CA GLN A 336 -12.97 -3.04 -18.84
C GLN A 336 -12.68 -3.73 -20.17
N GLY A 337 -12.39 -5.03 -20.13
CA GLY A 337 -12.06 -5.84 -21.28
C GLY A 337 -13.29 -6.18 -22.15
N SER A 338 -13.03 -6.81 -23.30
CA SER A 338 -14.05 -7.36 -24.19
C SER A 338 -14.87 -8.45 -23.51
N ASP A 339 -14.25 -9.20 -22.59
CA ASP A 339 -14.88 -10.22 -21.74
C ASP A 339 -15.82 -9.64 -20.66
N GLY A 340 -15.96 -8.32 -20.59
CA GLY A 340 -16.81 -7.64 -19.60
C GLY A 340 -16.18 -7.49 -18.22
N MET A 341 -15.03 -8.11 -17.96
CA MET A 341 -14.33 -8.02 -16.68
C MET A 341 -13.56 -6.70 -16.55
N LEU A 342 -13.30 -6.29 -15.32
CA LEU A 342 -12.34 -5.24 -15.05
C LEU A 342 -10.95 -5.86 -14.89
N HIS A 343 -9.97 -5.28 -15.57
CA HIS A 343 -8.56 -5.65 -15.48
C HIS A 343 -7.80 -4.51 -14.85
N CYS A 344 -7.19 -4.77 -13.69
CA CYS A 344 -6.46 -3.79 -12.90
C CYS A 344 -5.00 -4.19 -12.79
N VAL A 345 -4.09 -3.22 -12.89
CA VAL A 345 -2.68 -3.38 -12.52
C VAL A 345 -2.26 -2.26 -11.59
N TYR A 346 -1.34 -2.53 -10.69
CA TYR A 346 -0.79 -1.52 -9.78
C TYR A 346 0.61 -1.88 -9.29
N THR A 347 1.35 -0.87 -8.87
CA THR A 347 2.64 -1.03 -8.21
C THR A 347 2.43 -1.61 -6.82
N TRP A 348 3.01 -2.80 -6.59
CA TRP A 348 3.03 -3.48 -5.32
C TRP A 348 4.41 -3.29 -4.67
N ARG A 349 4.46 -2.53 -3.56
CA ARG A 349 5.67 -2.26 -2.74
C ARG A 349 6.88 -1.71 -3.51
N ARG A 350 6.70 -1.15 -4.68
CA ARG A 350 7.79 -0.74 -5.60
C ARG A 350 8.65 -1.90 -6.11
N GLN A 351 8.29 -3.14 -5.85
CA GLN A 351 9.07 -4.33 -6.20
C GLN A 351 8.48 -5.09 -7.39
N ARG A 352 7.16 -5.15 -7.49
CA ARG A 352 6.43 -5.91 -8.50
C ARG A 352 5.22 -5.14 -9.02
N ILE A 353 4.69 -5.61 -10.13
CA ILE A 353 3.39 -5.18 -10.63
C ILE A 353 2.39 -6.31 -10.39
N LYS A 354 1.29 -6.00 -9.70
CA LYS A 354 0.21 -6.94 -9.45
C LYS A 354 -0.92 -6.70 -10.44
N TYR A 355 -1.48 -7.78 -10.96
CA TYR A 355 -2.66 -7.82 -11.81
C TYR A 355 -3.82 -8.43 -11.03
N VAL A 356 -5.03 -7.85 -11.20
CA VAL A 356 -6.27 -8.35 -10.62
C VAL A 356 -7.37 -8.31 -11.66
N LYS A 357 -8.06 -9.45 -11.83
CA LYS A 357 -9.27 -9.60 -12.66
C LYS A 357 -10.51 -9.58 -11.78
N ILE A 358 -11.50 -8.75 -12.14
CA ILE A 358 -12.67 -8.50 -11.30
C ILE A 358 -13.93 -8.64 -12.15
N ASP A 359 -14.92 -9.36 -11.63
CA ASP A 359 -16.28 -9.45 -12.20
C ASP A 359 -17.12 -8.27 -11.67
N PRO A 360 -17.41 -7.25 -12.50
CA PRO A 360 -18.15 -6.08 -12.04
C PRO A 360 -19.59 -6.40 -11.65
N SER A 361 -20.17 -7.50 -12.10
CA SER A 361 -21.53 -7.90 -11.73
C SER A 361 -21.66 -8.38 -10.29
N LYS A 362 -20.54 -8.75 -9.67
CA LYS A 362 -20.45 -9.20 -8.26
C LYS A 362 -19.99 -8.11 -7.31
N LEU A 363 -19.74 -6.91 -7.80
CA LEU A 363 -19.34 -5.80 -6.96
C LEU A 363 -20.48 -5.40 -6.02
N VAL A 364 -20.16 -5.30 -4.76
CA VAL A 364 -21.05 -4.71 -3.75
C VAL A 364 -20.93 -3.19 -3.75
N SER A 365 -21.92 -2.50 -3.21
CA SER A 365 -21.98 -1.04 -3.24
C SER A 365 -22.55 -0.51 -1.92
N PHE A 366 -21.71 0.17 -1.13
CA PHE A 366 -22.09 0.81 0.13
C PHE A 366 -21.70 2.29 0.11
N PRO A 367 -22.59 3.23 0.46
CA PRO A 367 -22.32 4.65 0.38
C PRO A 367 -21.09 5.06 1.19
N ILE A 368 -20.21 5.86 0.57
CA ILE A 368 -19.14 6.60 1.26
C ILE A 368 -19.76 7.91 1.77
N VAL A 369 -20.00 7.99 3.08
CA VAL A 369 -20.62 9.16 3.71
C VAL A 369 -19.54 10.02 4.35
N ASN A 370 -19.50 11.32 4.05
CA ASN A 370 -18.52 12.27 4.57
C ASN A 370 -17.05 11.81 4.37
N GLY A 371 -16.77 11.15 3.25
CA GLY A 371 -15.44 10.65 2.94
C GLY A 371 -14.99 9.46 3.80
N VAL A 372 -15.90 8.82 4.53
CA VAL A 372 -15.59 7.68 5.39
C VAL A 372 -15.94 6.38 4.67
N TRP A 373 -14.96 5.47 4.59
CA TRP A 373 -15.18 4.10 4.10
C TRP A 373 -16.09 3.35 5.06
N PRO A 374 -17.18 2.71 4.61
CA PRO A 374 -18.10 2.02 5.50
C PRO A 374 -17.47 0.76 6.11
N GLY A 375 -17.91 0.41 7.32
CA GLY A 375 -17.41 -0.73 8.08
C GLY A 375 -16.41 -0.34 9.18
N PRO A 376 -15.80 -1.31 9.85
CA PRO A 376 -14.89 -1.05 10.95
C PRO A 376 -13.62 -0.36 10.42
N THR A 377 -13.26 0.74 11.05
CA THR A 377 -12.02 1.46 10.77
C THR A 377 -10.84 0.66 11.31
N LYS A 378 -9.86 0.37 10.47
CA LYS A 378 -8.61 -0.28 10.92
C LYS A 378 -7.85 0.69 11.83
N LYS A 379 -7.56 0.26 13.07
CA LYS A 379 -6.80 1.08 14.03
C LYS A 379 -5.42 1.42 13.46
N ILE A 380 -4.99 2.67 13.57
CA ILE A 380 -3.64 3.10 13.12
C ILE A 380 -2.58 2.38 13.96
N TYR A 381 -2.77 2.34 15.27
CA TYR A 381 -1.92 1.64 16.22
C TYR A 381 -2.69 0.51 16.87
N GLN A 382 -2.03 -0.63 17.03
CA GLN A 382 -2.56 -1.81 17.72
C GLN A 382 -1.54 -2.23 18.77
N VAL A 383 -2.03 -2.66 19.93
CA VAL A 383 -1.19 -3.11 21.04
C VAL A 383 -1.17 -4.64 21.07
N ALA A 384 0.03 -5.23 21.10
CA ALA A 384 0.21 -6.67 21.24
C ALA A 384 1.14 -7.01 22.41
N VAL A 385 1.19 -8.28 22.77
CA VAL A 385 2.06 -8.83 23.82
C VAL A 385 2.75 -10.09 23.31
N CYS A 386 3.94 -10.39 23.83
CA CYS A 386 4.68 -11.61 23.50
C CYS A 386 4.11 -12.82 24.25
N ASP A 387 3.80 -13.93 23.57
CA ASP A 387 3.23 -15.12 24.21
C ASP A 387 4.19 -15.74 25.25
N TRP A 388 5.48 -15.74 24.96
CA TRP A 388 6.52 -16.28 25.86
C TRP A 388 6.75 -15.45 27.12
N MET A 389 6.28 -14.20 27.13
CA MET A 389 6.41 -13.29 28.27
C MET A 389 5.18 -13.33 29.18
N ILE A 390 3.97 -13.52 28.62
CA ILE A 390 2.73 -13.50 29.40
C ILE A 390 2.32 -14.90 29.93
N LEU A 391 2.73 -15.96 29.24
CA LEU A 391 2.44 -17.33 29.67
C LEU A 391 3.63 -18.25 29.38
N LYS A 392 3.57 -18.98 28.29
CA LYS A 392 4.63 -19.81 27.72
C LYS A 392 4.44 -19.87 26.22
N ARG A 393 5.52 -20.15 25.48
CA ARG A 393 5.47 -20.30 24.03
C ARG A 393 4.36 -21.26 23.59
N GLN A 394 3.56 -20.82 22.63
CA GLN A 394 2.54 -21.62 21.96
C GLN A 394 1.55 -22.33 22.90
N LYS A 395 0.95 -21.55 23.79
CA LYS A 395 -0.17 -21.98 24.62
C LYS A 395 -1.45 -21.24 24.19
N LEU A 396 -2.53 -22.00 23.92
CA LEU A 396 -3.83 -21.42 23.54
C LEU A 396 -4.37 -20.45 24.59
N GLY A 397 -4.13 -20.72 25.89
CA GLY A 397 -4.51 -19.82 26.98
C GLY A 397 -3.85 -18.44 26.95
N ALA A 398 -2.81 -18.22 26.13
CA ALA A 398 -2.20 -16.90 25.95
C ALA A 398 -3.15 -15.92 25.26
N PHE A 399 -4.03 -16.38 24.38
CA PHE A 399 -5.07 -15.53 23.76
C PHE A 399 -6.10 -15.04 24.76
N GLU A 400 -6.58 -15.91 25.67
CA GLU A 400 -7.50 -15.53 26.75
C GLU A 400 -6.86 -14.51 27.69
N LEU A 401 -5.59 -14.72 28.02
CA LEU A 401 -4.83 -13.81 28.86
C LEU A 401 -4.61 -12.46 28.17
N ALA A 402 -4.23 -12.47 26.88
CA ALA A 402 -4.10 -11.26 26.07
C ALA A 402 -5.42 -10.47 25.98
N LYS A 403 -6.56 -11.14 25.82
CA LYS A 403 -7.89 -10.53 25.90
C LYS A 403 -8.16 -9.92 27.28
N THR A 404 -7.82 -10.63 28.36
CA THR A 404 -8.03 -10.18 29.73
C THR A 404 -7.26 -8.89 30.05
N ILE A 405 -6.04 -8.76 29.55
CA ILE A 405 -5.21 -7.55 29.68
C ILE A 405 -5.52 -6.49 28.63
N ASN A 406 -6.60 -6.67 27.85
CA ASN A 406 -7.03 -5.74 26.81
C ASN A 406 -5.99 -5.51 25.70
N SER A 407 -5.23 -6.54 25.31
CA SER A 407 -4.37 -6.50 24.14
C SER A 407 -5.18 -6.72 22.85
N ASP A 408 -4.78 -6.07 21.74
CA ASP A 408 -5.39 -6.27 20.42
C ASP A 408 -4.81 -7.51 19.72
N GLY A 409 -3.58 -7.89 20.08
CA GLY A 409 -2.87 -8.98 19.42
C GLY A 409 -1.85 -9.67 20.31
N ILE A 410 -1.25 -10.70 19.72
CA ILE A 410 -0.20 -11.51 20.33
C ILE A 410 0.93 -11.73 19.32
N GLU A 411 2.16 -11.49 19.72
CA GLU A 411 3.35 -11.95 19.01
C GLU A 411 3.59 -13.41 19.40
N LEU A 412 3.45 -14.33 18.44
CA LEU A 412 3.42 -15.76 18.68
C LEU A 412 4.77 -16.37 18.33
N ASP A 413 5.40 -17.01 19.31
CA ASP A 413 6.73 -17.60 19.16
C ASP A 413 6.73 -18.89 18.32
N MET A 414 7.83 -19.17 17.62
CA MET A 414 8.04 -20.40 16.87
C MET A 414 8.26 -21.64 17.75
N GLY A 415 8.37 -21.47 19.08
CA GLY A 415 8.62 -22.55 20.02
C GLY A 415 10.07 -22.66 20.48
N GLY A 416 10.33 -23.62 21.37
CA GLY A 416 11.66 -23.85 21.93
C GLY A 416 12.64 -24.35 20.87
N LEU A 417 13.90 -23.88 20.93
CA LEU A 417 14.94 -24.31 20.01
C LEU A 417 15.86 -25.38 20.65
N GLY A 418 16.54 -25.06 21.75
CA GLY A 418 17.51 -25.95 22.36
C GLY A 418 18.55 -26.46 21.35
N ASN A 419 18.82 -27.75 21.35
CA ASN A 419 19.76 -28.42 20.43
C ASN A 419 19.08 -28.97 19.15
N ARG A 420 17.83 -28.62 18.87
CA ARG A 420 17.11 -29.09 17.68
C ARG A 420 17.62 -28.34 16.43
N GLU A 421 17.46 -28.96 15.28
CA GLU A 421 17.77 -28.29 13.99
C GLU A 421 16.91 -27.07 13.74
N THR A 422 15.64 -27.12 14.15
CA THR A 422 14.67 -26.05 14.02
C THR A 422 13.84 -25.90 15.29
N PHE A 423 12.87 -25.00 15.27
CA PHE A 423 11.96 -24.74 16.37
C PHE A 423 10.99 -25.91 16.65
N ASP A 424 10.67 -26.12 17.92
CA ASP A 424 9.62 -27.05 18.36
C ASP A 424 8.23 -26.42 18.19
N SER A 425 7.88 -26.17 16.93
CA SER A 425 6.69 -25.39 16.58
C SER A 425 5.46 -26.27 16.41
N LYS A 426 4.43 -26.03 17.22
CA LYS A 426 3.08 -26.60 17.03
C LYS A 426 2.39 -26.06 15.78
N LEU A 427 2.78 -24.86 15.32
CA LEU A 427 2.19 -24.21 14.15
C LEU A 427 2.59 -24.89 12.83
N GLY A 428 3.59 -25.77 12.84
CA GLY A 428 3.93 -26.63 11.71
C GLY A 428 2.86 -27.69 11.42
N ASP A 429 2.20 -28.19 12.46
CA ASP A 429 1.09 -29.14 12.33
C ASP A 429 -0.21 -28.43 11.93
N PRO A 430 -0.89 -28.83 10.84
CA PRO A 430 -2.11 -28.16 10.38
C PRO A 430 -3.27 -28.20 11.41
N VAL A 431 -3.41 -29.28 12.17
CA VAL A 431 -4.49 -29.44 13.16
C VAL A 431 -4.24 -28.55 14.37
N GLU A 432 -3.00 -28.56 14.88
CA GLU A 432 -2.61 -27.67 15.98
C GLU A 432 -2.71 -26.20 15.56
N ARG A 433 -2.17 -25.85 14.39
CA ARG A 433 -2.26 -24.48 13.85
C ARG A 433 -3.69 -24.00 13.75
N GLN A 434 -4.63 -24.84 13.28
CA GLN A 434 -6.04 -24.45 13.19
C GLN A 434 -6.61 -24.06 14.56
N LYS A 435 -6.23 -24.75 15.64
CA LYS A 435 -6.66 -24.38 17.00
C LYS A 435 -6.22 -22.99 17.41
N PHE A 436 -5.02 -22.55 16.99
CA PHE A 436 -4.54 -21.18 17.24
C PHE A 436 -5.34 -20.15 16.43
N LEU A 437 -5.64 -20.45 15.16
CA LEU A 437 -6.44 -19.57 14.31
C LEU A 437 -7.88 -19.44 14.82
N ASP A 438 -8.49 -20.55 15.25
CA ASP A 438 -9.84 -20.56 15.84
C ASP A 438 -9.86 -19.78 17.17
N LYS A 439 -8.84 -19.94 17.99
CA LYS A 439 -8.72 -19.21 19.27
C LYS A 439 -8.52 -17.71 19.05
N SER A 440 -7.72 -17.31 18.07
CA SER A 440 -7.57 -15.91 17.64
C SER A 440 -8.93 -15.32 17.25
N LYS A 441 -9.70 -16.04 16.42
CA LYS A 441 -11.05 -15.63 16.00
C LYS A 441 -12.05 -15.56 17.17
N GLU A 442 -12.06 -16.55 18.05
CA GLU A 442 -12.93 -16.63 19.22
C GLU A 442 -12.70 -15.48 20.20
N THR A 443 -11.43 -15.17 20.46
CA THR A 443 -11.05 -14.12 21.42
C THR A 443 -11.08 -12.72 20.81
N GLY A 444 -10.95 -12.60 19.48
CA GLY A 444 -10.73 -11.36 18.76
C GLY A 444 -9.31 -10.80 18.94
N VAL A 445 -8.36 -11.61 19.42
CA VAL A 445 -6.95 -11.28 19.57
C VAL A 445 -6.19 -11.72 18.32
N GLU A 446 -5.67 -10.78 17.54
CA GLU A 446 -4.96 -11.06 16.28
C GLU A 446 -3.55 -11.64 16.54
N ILE A 447 -3.01 -12.43 15.61
CA ILE A 447 -1.59 -12.78 15.61
C ILE A 447 -0.83 -11.63 14.92
N SER A 448 -0.07 -10.85 15.70
CA SER A 448 0.62 -9.65 15.21
C SER A 448 1.85 -9.97 14.37
N SER A 449 2.59 -10.97 14.78
CA SER A 449 3.85 -11.40 14.20
C SER A 449 4.22 -12.82 14.65
N ILE A 450 5.11 -13.47 13.91
CA ILE A 450 5.69 -14.78 14.28
C ILE A 450 7.13 -14.55 14.75
N ALA A 451 7.44 -14.96 15.98
CA ALA A 451 8.74 -14.66 16.60
C ALA A 451 9.71 -15.84 16.55
N MET A 452 10.91 -15.59 16.12
CA MET A 452 12.04 -16.51 16.19
C MET A 452 12.88 -16.24 17.47
N SER A 453 12.21 -16.20 18.64
CA SER A 453 12.85 -15.77 19.91
C SER A 453 14.04 -16.63 20.34
N GLY A 454 14.18 -17.84 19.79
CA GLY A 454 15.36 -18.69 20.03
C GLY A 454 16.69 -18.03 19.68
N PHE A 455 16.70 -17.06 18.79
CA PHE A 455 17.88 -16.28 18.41
C PHE A 455 18.35 -15.26 19.47
N TYR A 456 17.60 -15.07 20.55
CA TYR A 456 18.16 -14.36 21.72
C TYR A 456 19.40 -15.08 22.30
N ALA A 457 19.45 -16.43 22.21
CA ALA A 457 20.51 -17.26 22.78
C ALA A 457 21.33 -18.02 21.72
N GLN A 458 21.05 -17.83 20.45
CA GLN A 458 21.73 -18.51 19.34
C GLN A 458 22.25 -17.50 18.32
N SER A 459 23.42 -17.77 17.74
CA SER A 459 23.99 -16.90 16.70
C SER A 459 23.25 -17.09 15.37
N PHE A 460 22.60 -16.02 14.90
CA PHE A 460 22.04 -15.99 13.54
C PHE A 460 23.14 -16.05 12.47
N ALA A 461 24.35 -15.56 12.76
CA ALA A 461 25.47 -15.59 11.83
C ALA A 461 26.15 -16.98 11.72
N GLU A 462 26.20 -17.76 12.80
CA GLU A 462 27.07 -18.95 12.85
C GLU A 462 26.29 -20.27 12.81
N ARG A 463 25.04 -20.27 13.32
CA ARG A 463 24.26 -21.52 13.37
C ARG A 463 24.04 -22.09 11.97
N GLU A 464 24.39 -23.37 11.76
CA GLU A 464 24.32 -24.03 10.44
C GLU A 464 22.89 -24.18 9.92
N THR A 465 21.91 -24.36 10.81
CA THR A 465 20.50 -24.64 10.45
C THR A 465 19.63 -23.39 10.25
N VAL A 466 20.21 -22.18 10.17
CA VAL A 466 19.46 -20.93 10.04
C VAL A 466 18.50 -20.92 8.84
N GLU A 467 18.93 -21.45 7.69
CA GLU A 467 18.07 -21.48 6.50
C GLU A 467 16.80 -22.30 6.72
N LYS A 468 16.93 -23.47 7.36
CA LYS A 468 15.78 -24.29 7.74
C LYS A 468 14.85 -23.54 8.70
N MET A 469 15.40 -22.91 9.72
CA MET A 469 14.64 -22.18 10.73
C MET A 469 13.86 -21.00 10.12
N VAL A 470 14.48 -20.24 9.23
CA VAL A 470 13.86 -19.13 8.52
C VAL A 470 12.75 -19.63 7.58
N ASN A 471 12.99 -20.71 6.83
CA ASN A 471 11.98 -21.30 5.95
C ASN A 471 10.78 -21.83 6.74
N ASP A 472 10.98 -22.49 7.87
CA ASP A 472 9.90 -22.97 8.74
C ASP A 472 9.07 -21.79 9.31
N CYS A 473 9.72 -20.68 9.64
CA CYS A 473 9.04 -19.46 10.05
C CYS A 473 8.22 -18.86 8.89
N ILE A 474 8.78 -18.77 7.70
CA ILE A 474 8.10 -18.23 6.51
C ILE A 474 6.88 -19.10 6.13
N GLU A 475 7.02 -20.43 6.20
CA GLU A 475 5.88 -21.34 5.95
C GLU A 475 4.79 -21.17 7.02
N THR A 476 5.16 -20.95 8.28
CA THR A 476 4.23 -20.62 9.37
C THR A 476 3.52 -19.30 9.09
N MET A 477 4.25 -18.25 8.70
CA MET A 477 3.68 -16.95 8.33
C MET A 477 2.65 -17.10 7.20
N LYS A 478 2.99 -17.84 6.16
CA LYS A 478 2.12 -18.11 5.01
C LYS A 478 0.82 -18.81 5.45
N ASN A 479 0.94 -19.87 6.24
CA ASN A 479 -0.19 -20.69 6.67
C ASN A 479 -1.06 -20.03 7.75
N THR A 480 -0.57 -19.00 8.43
CA THR A 480 -1.31 -18.19 9.41
C THR A 480 -1.74 -16.83 8.85
N ASN A 481 -1.38 -16.52 7.60
CA ASN A 481 -1.60 -15.20 6.97
C ASN A 481 -0.98 -14.04 7.77
N VAL A 482 0.13 -14.27 8.46
CA VAL A 482 0.88 -13.26 9.21
C VAL A 482 1.99 -12.70 8.35
N GLN A 483 2.16 -11.38 8.32
CA GLN A 483 3.07 -10.71 7.39
C GLN A 483 4.41 -10.32 8.00
N ILE A 484 4.59 -10.41 9.32
CA ILE A 484 5.79 -9.99 10.03
C ILE A 484 6.40 -11.19 10.74
N ALA A 485 7.68 -11.47 10.48
CA ALA A 485 8.51 -12.31 11.34
C ALA A 485 9.38 -11.43 12.22
N TYR A 486 9.45 -11.72 13.51
CA TYR A 486 10.38 -11.08 14.44
C TYR A 486 11.67 -11.88 14.59
N LEU A 487 12.82 -11.23 14.43
CA LEU A 487 14.15 -11.84 14.53
C LEU A 487 15.05 -11.01 15.43
N PRO A 488 15.28 -11.40 16.70
CA PRO A 488 16.32 -10.76 17.52
C PRO A 488 17.71 -11.30 17.14
N LEU A 489 18.70 -10.44 17.01
CA LEU A 489 20.10 -10.87 16.86
C LEU A 489 20.73 -11.34 18.18
N GLY A 490 20.14 -10.95 19.31
CA GLY A 490 20.50 -11.43 20.65
C GLY A 490 21.95 -11.21 21.04
N THR A 491 22.37 -11.85 22.12
CA THR A 491 23.72 -11.68 22.69
C THR A 491 24.82 -12.36 21.89
N GLN A 492 24.49 -13.47 21.20
CA GLN A 492 25.44 -14.25 20.40
C GLN A 492 25.71 -13.65 19.01
N CYS A 493 24.92 -12.66 18.62
CA CYS A 493 25.03 -12.00 17.32
C CYS A 493 24.88 -10.47 17.45
N ASP A 494 25.23 -9.92 18.63
CA ASP A 494 25.23 -8.49 18.92
C ASP A 494 26.29 -7.78 18.07
N LEU A 495 25.85 -7.00 17.07
CA LEU A 495 26.76 -6.36 16.12
C LEU A 495 27.59 -5.21 16.68
N VAL A 496 27.29 -4.75 17.89
CA VAL A 496 28.15 -3.80 18.62
C VAL A 496 29.31 -4.54 19.28
N LYS A 497 29.04 -5.73 19.87
CA LYS A 497 30.04 -6.55 20.56
C LYS A 497 30.82 -7.46 19.60
N HIS A 498 30.17 -7.90 18.53
CA HIS A 498 30.67 -8.84 17.52
C HIS A 498 30.62 -8.24 16.12
N PRO A 499 31.34 -7.13 15.85
CA PRO A 499 31.31 -6.48 14.54
C PRO A 499 31.87 -7.39 13.40
N GLU A 500 32.68 -8.39 13.73
CA GLU A 500 33.20 -9.40 12.81
C GLU A 500 32.08 -10.26 12.16
N LEU A 501 30.95 -10.43 12.84
CA LEU A 501 29.81 -11.19 12.32
C LEU A 501 28.97 -10.45 11.29
N ARG A 502 29.19 -9.12 11.15
CA ARG A 502 28.35 -8.23 10.33
C ARG A 502 28.21 -8.71 8.89
N ALA A 503 29.30 -9.10 8.25
CA ALA A 503 29.27 -9.55 6.85
C ALA A 503 28.38 -10.80 6.67
N LYS A 504 28.48 -11.74 7.60
CA LYS A 504 27.67 -12.98 7.57
C LYS A 504 26.20 -12.73 7.88
N VAL A 505 25.90 -11.80 8.79
CA VAL A 505 24.53 -11.35 9.07
C VAL A 505 23.91 -10.73 7.83
N ILE A 506 24.64 -9.85 7.13
CA ILE A 506 24.16 -9.19 5.89
C ILE A 506 23.85 -10.24 4.82
N GLU A 507 24.75 -11.19 4.58
CA GLU A 507 24.55 -12.28 3.61
C GLU A 507 23.24 -13.06 3.91
N ARG A 508 23.09 -13.51 5.16
CA ARG A 508 21.93 -14.31 5.59
C ARG A 508 20.64 -13.53 5.60
N LEU A 509 20.66 -12.25 6.01
CA LEU A 509 19.48 -11.40 5.98
C LEU A 509 19.06 -11.06 4.53
N ARG A 510 20.00 -10.89 3.60
CA ARG A 510 19.68 -10.67 2.18
C ARG A 510 18.95 -11.89 1.62
N TRP A 511 19.49 -13.09 1.84
CA TRP A 511 18.84 -14.34 1.45
C TRP A 511 17.45 -14.51 2.12
N ALA A 512 17.34 -14.29 3.43
CA ALA A 512 16.08 -14.41 4.15
C ALA A 512 15.03 -13.41 3.64
N GLY A 513 15.45 -12.19 3.27
CA GLY A 513 14.62 -11.18 2.65
C GLY A 513 14.08 -11.61 1.28
N GLU A 514 14.87 -12.33 0.48
CA GLU A 514 14.41 -12.90 -0.80
C GLU A 514 13.36 -14.01 -0.57
N GLN A 515 13.56 -14.88 0.44
CA GLN A 515 12.60 -15.93 0.73
C GLN A 515 11.26 -15.37 1.24
N VAL A 516 11.29 -14.44 2.21
CA VAL A 516 10.06 -13.88 2.78
C VAL A 516 9.30 -13.00 1.76
N ASN A 517 9.99 -12.43 0.77
CA ASN A 517 9.35 -11.70 -0.33
C ASN A 517 8.38 -12.57 -1.14
N LYS A 518 8.65 -13.87 -1.28
CA LYS A 518 7.80 -14.81 -2.03
C LYS A 518 6.38 -14.88 -1.47
N ILE A 519 6.22 -14.68 -0.17
CA ILE A 519 4.91 -14.64 0.51
C ILE A 519 4.40 -13.23 0.78
N GLY A 520 5.12 -12.19 0.33
CA GLY A 520 4.77 -10.81 0.63
C GLY A 520 4.97 -10.41 2.09
N GLY A 521 5.79 -11.13 2.84
CA GLY A 521 6.13 -10.85 4.23
C GLY A 521 7.33 -9.91 4.38
N VAL A 522 7.68 -9.62 5.64
CA VAL A 522 8.92 -8.94 6.05
C VAL A 522 9.51 -9.63 7.26
N ILE A 523 10.83 -9.55 7.42
CA ILE A 523 11.52 -9.92 8.65
C ILE A 523 11.89 -8.63 9.38
N ALA A 524 11.38 -8.48 10.60
CA ALA A 524 11.65 -7.38 11.51
C ALA A 524 12.83 -7.77 12.41
N VAL A 525 14.01 -7.24 12.11
CA VAL A 525 15.25 -7.53 12.85
C VAL A 525 15.36 -6.59 14.03
N GLU A 526 15.64 -7.12 15.22
CA GLU A 526 16.02 -6.34 16.39
C GLU A 526 17.53 -6.43 16.59
N THR A 527 18.19 -5.28 16.72
CA THR A 527 19.64 -5.14 16.92
C THR A 527 19.96 -4.33 18.15
N SER A 528 21.24 -4.31 18.56
CA SER A 528 21.79 -3.42 19.59
C SER A 528 22.30 -2.09 19.04
N LEU A 529 22.25 -1.88 17.72
CA LEU A 529 22.70 -0.67 17.06
C LEU A 529 21.80 0.53 17.40
N ASP A 530 22.28 1.73 17.15
CA ASP A 530 21.44 2.92 17.07
C ASP A 530 20.72 3.02 15.71
N ALA A 531 19.80 3.94 15.58
CA ALA A 531 19.01 4.09 14.34
C ALA A 531 19.86 4.41 13.09
N ALA A 532 21.00 5.07 13.24
CA ALA A 532 21.93 5.34 12.13
C ALA A 532 22.65 4.06 11.71
N GLY A 533 23.08 3.25 12.67
CA GLY A 533 23.69 1.94 12.45
C GLY A 533 22.72 0.95 11.83
N ASP A 534 21.47 0.92 12.28
CA ASP A 534 20.39 0.12 11.69
C ASP A 534 20.10 0.52 10.26
N LYS A 535 20.00 1.81 9.99
CA LYS A 535 19.79 2.33 8.63
C LYS A 535 20.92 1.92 7.70
N LYS A 536 22.18 2.04 8.14
CA LYS A 536 23.35 1.59 7.39
C LYS A 536 23.33 0.09 7.16
N LEU A 537 22.93 -0.71 8.17
CA LEU A 537 22.77 -2.17 8.03
C LEU A 537 21.74 -2.51 6.94
N LEU A 538 20.58 -1.86 6.94
CA LEU A 538 19.55 -2.07 5.91
C LEU A 538 20.03 -1.67 4.51
N GLU A 539 20.79 -0.58 4.37
CA GLU A 539 21.39 -0.15 3.11
C GLU A 539 22.39 -1.20 2.58
N GLU A 540 23.24 -1.76 3.45
CA GLU A 540 24.20 -2.82 3.11
C GLU A 540 23.51 -4.15 2.75
N ILE A 541 22.42 -4.50 3.41
CA ILE A 541 21.59 -5.67 3.07
C ILE A 541 20.98 -5.47 1.68
N GLY A 542 20.49 -4.27 1.36
CA GLY A 542 19.90 -3.94 0.06
C GLY A 542 18.59 -4.67 -0.24
N ASN A 543 17.89 -5.21 0.77
CA ASN A 543 16.63 -5.93 0.62
C ASN A 543 15.50 -5.27 1.41
N ARG A 544 14.47 -4.77 0.72
CA ARG A 544 13.36 -4.02 1.32
C ARG A 544 12.41 -4.85 2.19
N ASN A 545 12.54 -6.17 2.19
CA ASN A 545 11.73 -7.07 3.03
C ASN A 545 12.40 -7.35 4.38
N ILE A 546 13.61 -6.84 4.58
CA ILE A 546 14.24 -6.73 5.89
C ILE A 546 13.96 -5.33 6.43
N LYS A 547 13.43 -5.26 7.63
CA LYS A 547 13.08 -4.04 8.34
C LYS A 547 13.50 -4.17 9.80
N ILE A 548 13.37 -3.10 10.56
CA ILE A 548 13.70 -3.08 11.98
C ILE A 548 12.45 -3.31 12.83
N SER A 549 12.56 -4.17 13.84
CA SER A 549 11.73 -4.15 15.04
C SER A 549 12.37 -3.17 16.01
N PHE A 550 11.86 -1.94 16.04
CA PHE A 550 12.47 -0.90 16.89
C PHE A 550 12.14 -1.16 18.35
N ASN A 551 13.15 -1.20 19.22
CA ASN A 551 12.98 -1.50 20.64
C ASN A 551 13.25 -0.25 21.51
N PHE A 552 12.27 0.19 22.31
CA PHE A 552 12.44 1.32 23.23
C PHE A 552 13.52 1.06 24.27
N ALA A 553 13.64 -0.18 24.77
CA ALA A 553 14.65 -0.53 25.76
C ALA A 553 16.06 -0.24 25.25
N ASN A 554 16.37 -0.63 23.99
CA ASN A 554 17.68 -0.37 23.40
C ASN A 554 18.01 1.15 23.36
N ALA A 555 17.04 1.98 23.03
CA ALA A 555 17.24 3.43 23.02
C ALA A 555 17.44 3.97 24.45
N VAL A 556 16.58 3.61 25.39
CA VAL A 556 16.60 4.10 26.78
C VAL A 556 17.85 3.65 27.53
N ASP A 557 18.21 2.38 27.46
CA ASP A 557 19.35 1.80 28.15
C ASP A 557 20.71 2.39 27.69
N ASN A 558 20.72 2.93 26.46
CA ASN A 558 21.87 3.65 25.90
C ASN A 558 21.74 5.19 25.96
N GLY A 559 20.77 5.71 26.73
CA GLY A 559 20.58 7.15 26.92
C GLY A 559 20.16 7.90 25.66
N ARG A 560 19.53 7.25 24.68
CA ARG A 560 19.11 7.83 23.41
C ARG A 560 17.65 8.26 23.44
N ASP A 561 17.34 9.35 22.73
CA ASP A 561 15.97 9.85 22.58
C ASP A 561 15.19 9.02 21.55
N ILE A 562 14.13 8.36 21.98
CA ILE A 562 13.30 7.47 21.15
C ILE A 562 12.74 8.22 19.92
N SER A 563 12.25 9.46 20.09
CA SER A 563 11.68 10.24 18.99
C SER A 563 12.72 10.63 17.94
N LYS A 564 13.96 10.89 18.36
CA LYS A 564 15.07 11.17 17.44
C LYS A 564 15.49 9.91 16.69
N GLU A 565 15.62 8.78 17.39
CA GLU A 565 15.94 7.48 16.78
C GLU A 565 14.90 7.09 15.72
N LEU A 566 13.61 7.18 16.05
CA LEU A 566 12.52 6.89 15.10
C LEU A 566 12.59 7.77 13.83
N LYS A 567 12.84 9.09 14.00
CA LYS A 567 13.00 10.01 12.86
C LYS A 567 14.22 9.65 11.99
N THR A 568 15.34 9.27 12.63
CA THR A 568 16.58 8.88 11.93
C THR A 568 16.39 7.60 11.13
N LEU A 569 15.75 6.59 11.71
CA LEU A 569 15.47 5.32 11.08
C LEU A 569 14.48 5.48 9.89
N GLY A 570 13.46 6.29 10.10
CA GLY A 570 12.43 6.57 9.09
C GLY A 570 11.34 5.49 9.01
N ARG A 571 10.13 5.93 8.66
CA ARG A 571 8.90 5.11 8.61
C ARG A 571 9.05 3.80 7.86
N ASP A 572 9.64 3.83 6.67
CA ASP A 572 9.66 2.70 5.74
C ASP A 572 10.60 1.58 6.19
N ASN A 573 11.47 1.87 7.16
CA ASN A 573 12.41 0.92 7.75
C ASN A 573 11.89 0.21 9.00
N ILE A 574 10.73 0.62 9.54
CA ILE A 574 10.16 0.08 10.78
C ILE A 574 9.00 -0.86 10.44
N ALA A 575 9.09 -2.14 10.82
CA ALA A 575 8.00 -3.11 10.65
C ALA A 575 7.06 -3.13 11.86
N GLN A 576 7.61 -3.12 13.07
CA GLN A 576 6.91 -3.11 14.35
C GLN A 576 7.77 -2.40 15.41
N ILE A 577 7.18 -2.12 16.55
CA ILE A 577 7.86 -1.49 17.68
C ILE A 577 7.65 -2.33 18.94
N HIS A 578 8.74 -2.77 19.58
CA HIS A 578 8.72 -3.25 20.95
C HIS A 578 8.64 -2.03 21.88
N ALA A 579 7.40 -1.70 22.27
CA ALA A 579 7.05 -0.50 23.01
C ALA A 579 7.14 -0.77 24.52
N SER A 580 8.30 -1.24 24.99
CA SER A 580 8.61 -1.52 26.39
C SER A 580 10.08 -1.20 26.69
N THR A 581 10.36 -0.99 27.97
CA THR A 581 11.72 -0.80 28.49
C THR A 581 12.14 -2.03 29.28
N THR A 582 13.36 -2.08 29.77
CA THR A 582 13.79 -3.04 30.79
C THR A 582 12.88 -3.01 32.02
N ASP A 583 12.82 -4.12 32.74
CA ASP A 583 12.02 -4.24 33.95
C ASP A 583 12.48 -3.25 35.04
N GLY A 584 11.61 -2.90 35.94
CA GLY A 584 11.80 -1.97 37.03
C GLY A 584 10.54 -1.17 37.34
N VAL A 585 9.94 -0.56 36.33
CA VAL A 585 8.71 0.23 36.44
C VAL A 585 7.80 0.07 35.20
N TRP A 586 6.52 0.30 35.38
CA TRP A 586 5.58 0.38 34.25
C TRP A 586 5.91 1.57 33.34
N LEU A 587 5.54 1.48 32.06
CA LEU A 587 5.76 2.54 31.06
C LEU A 587 5.28 3.92 31.52
N GLN A 588 4.14 4.01 32.20
CA GLN A 588 3.60 5.27 32.70
C GLN A 588 4.47 5.93 33.79
N ASN A 589 5.29 5.14 34.48
CA ASN A 589 6.18 5.59 35.55
C ASN A 589 7.62 5.79 35.07
N ASN A 590 7.94 5.39 33.84
CA ASN A 590 9.28 5.51 33.29
C ASN A 590 9.52 6.92 32.74
N LYS A 591 10.35 7.70 33.41
CA LYS A 591 10.66 9.09 33.07
C LYS A 591 11.43 9.25 31.75
N ALA A 592 12.09 8.19 31.26
CA ALA A 592 12.80 8.20 29.98
C ALA A 592 11.87 7.98 28.77
N VAL A 593 10.59 7.64 29.01
CA VAL A 593 9.63 7.35 27.94
C VAL A 593 8.52 8.39 27.91
N ASN A 594 8.56 9.29 26.94
CA ASN A 594 7.52 10.28 26.71
C ASN A 594 6.58 9.79 25.57
N LEU A 595 5.60 8.92 25.90
CA LEU A 595 4.67 8.37 24.90
C LEU A 595 3.88 9.42 24.11
N PRO A 596 3.39 10.53 24.69
CA PRO A 596 2.74 11.60 23.91
C PRO A 596 3.64 12.20 22.82
N GLU A 597 4.92 12.45 23.08
CA GLU A 597 5.86 12.97 22.08
C GLU A 597 6.23 11.89 21.05
N ILE A 598 6.38 10.65 21.49
CA ILE A 598 6.59 9.49 20.59
C ILE A 598 5.41 9.35 19.63
N LYS A 599 4.16 9.41 20.13
CA LYS A 599 2.96 9.39 19.28
C LYS A 599 2.98 10.52 18.26
N LYS A 600 3.24 11.75 18.69
CA LYS A 600 3.32 12.91 17.80
C LYS A 600 4.39 12.73 16.72
N THR A 601 5.49 12.08 17.04
CA THR A 601 6.56 11.74 16.10
C THR A 601 6.09 10.72 15.09
N LEU A 602 5.49 9.61 15.53
CA LEU A 602 4.98 8.54 14.67
C LEU A 602 3.84 9.04 13.76
N ASP A 603 2.95 9.89 14.30
CA ASP A 603 1.89 10.53 13.53
C ASP A 603 2.46 11.41 12.41
N LYS A 604 3.45 12.26 12.70
CA LYS A 604 4.14 13.08 11.69
C LYS A 604 4.87 12.23 10.65
N MET A 605 5.44 11.11 11.05
CA MET A 605 6.04 10.13 10.14
C MET A 605 4.97 9.36 9.36
N GLN A 606 3.71 9.46 9.75
CA GLN A 606 2.59 8.65 9.22
C GLN A 606 2.90 7.14 9.34
N TRP A 607 3.55 6.75 10.43
CA TRP A 607 3.76 5.35 10.76
C TRP A 607 2.57 4.82 11.53
N GLY A 608 2.19 3.58 11.27
CA GLY A 608 1.18 2.85 12.02
C GLY A 608 1.48 1.36 11.99
N GLY A 609 1.15 0.66 13.06
CA GLY A 609 1.47 -0.75 13.18
C GLY A 609 1.30 -1.28 14.60
N TRP A 610 2.02 -2.35 14.88
CA TRP A 610 2.00 -3.03 16.17
C TRP A 610 2.97 -2.38 17.16
N LEU A 611 2.45 -2.06 18.35
CA LEU A 611 3.18 -1.70 19.54
C LEU A 611 3.16 -2.92 20.47
N ILE A 612 4.29 -3.60 20.59
CA ILE A 612 4.40 -4.89 21.28
C ILE A 612 4.99 -4.68 22.65
N ILE A 613 4.34 -5.22 23.68
CA ILE A 613 4.83 -5.18 25.05
C ILE A 613 5.62 -6.46 25.32
N ASP A 614 6.92 -6.33 25.50
CA ASP A 614 7.82 -7.41 25.87
C ASP A 614 8.10 -7.41 27.39
N ARG A 615 8.41 -6.25 27.97
CA ARG A 615 8.81 -6.08 29.38
C ARG A 615 8.13 -4.86 30.03
N SER A 616 8.83 -4.05 30.78
CA SER A 616 8.33 -2.94 31.59
C SER A 616 7.48 -3.43 32.77
N ARG A 617 7.97 -4.46 33.46
CA ARG A 617 7.32 -5.01 34.65
C ARG A 617 7.80 -4.30 35.91
N GLU A 618 6.94 -4.13 36.89
CA GLU A 618 7.28 -3.57 38.20
C GLU A 618 8.21 -4.51 38.94
N GLU A 619 9.32 -3.99 39.51
CA GLU A 619 10.40 -4.76 40.11
C GLU A 619 9.91 -5.75 41.19
N ASN A 620 9.00 -5.28 42.03
CA ASN A 620 8.48 -6.08 43.16
C ASN A 620 7.34 -7.01 42.76
N GLN A 621 6.87 -7.01 41.49
CA GLN A 621 5.72 -7.75 41.00
C GLN A 621 5.96 -8.39 39.61
N VAL A 622 7.19 -8.72 39.28
CA VAL A 622 7.57 -9.21 37.92
C VAL A 622 6.76 -10.42 37.46
N HIS A 623 6.22 -11.21 38.38
CA HIS A 623 5.40 -12.40 38.09
C HIS A 623 3.90 -12.12 37.96
N ASP A 624 3.43 -10.91 38.33
CA ASP A 624 2.02 -10.55 38.12
C ASP A 624 1.80 -10.08 36.69
N VAL A 625 1.54 -11.04 35.82
CA VAL A 625 1.33 -10.82 34.38
C VAL A 625 0.14 -9.88 34.12
N LYS A 626 -0.98 -10.08 34.83
CA LYS A 626 -2.19 -9.28 34.59
C LYS A 626 -1.96 -7.82 35.01
N ALA A 627 -1.34 -7.56 36.13
CA ALA A 627 -1.04 -6.22 36.59
C ALA A 627 -0.05 -5.52 35.63
N ASN A 628 1.08 -6.15 35.35
CA ASN A 628 2.16 -5.56 34.54
C ASN A 628 1.73 -5.28 33.09
N TYR A 629 1.27 -6.31 32.40
CA TYR A 629 0.90 -6.17 30.99
C TYR A 629 -0.42 -5.43 30.80
N GLY A 630 -1.36 -5.56 31.76
CA GLY A 630 -2.62 -4.81 31.76
C GLY A 630 -2.40 -3.30 31.94
N ALA A 631 -1.53 -2.88 32.88
CA ALA A 631 -1.19 -1.48 33.08
C ALA A 631 -0.51 -0.86 31.85
N ASN A 632 0.49 -1.55 31.27
CA ASN A 632 1.21 -1.09 30.10
C ASN A 632 0.31 -1.03 28.85
N ALA A 633 -0.56 -2.04 28.62
CA ALA A 633 -1.52 -2.06 27.52
C ALA A 633 -2.55 -0.93 27.66
N ALA A 634 -3.09 -0.70 28.85
CA ALA A 634 -4.01 0.40 29.12
C ALA A 634 -3.37 1.76 28.85
N TYR A 635 -2.12 1.96 29.27
CA TYR A 635 -1.40 3.22 29.06
C TYR A 635 -1.09 3.45 27.58
N LEU A 636 -0.59 2.45 26.84
CA LEU A 636 -0.39 2.55 25.40
C LEU A 636 -1.70 2.87 24.68
N LYS A 637 -2.78 2.15 24.98
CA LYS A 637 -4.08 2.43 24.37
C LYS A 637 -4.62 3.81 24.69
N LYS A 638 -4.47 4.28 25.91
CA LYS A 638 -4.86 5.65 26.30
C LYS A 638 -4.18 6.71 25.43
N ILE A 639 -2.91 6.51 25.07
CA ILE A 639 -2.14 7.48 24.29
C ILE A 639 -2.36 7.31 22.78
N PHE A 640 -2.38 6.08 22.27
CA PHE A 640 -2.33 5.79 20.84
C PHE A 640 -3.69 5.55 20.16
N THR A 641 -4.75 5.23 20.91
CA THR A 641 -6.06 4.93 20.31
C THR A 641 -7.11 6.02 20.51
N ASN A 642 -6.77 7.10 21.22
CA ASN A 642 -7.65 8.27 21.41
C ASN A 642 -7.35 9.36 20.39
#